data_9a20e148b87c8a0516f89b8643295624
#
_entry.id   9a20e148b87c8a0516f89b8643295624
#
_cell.length_a   1.000
_cell.length_b   1.000
_cell.length_c   1.000
_cell.angle_alpha   90.00
_cell.angle_beta   90.00
_cell.angle_gamma   90.00
#
_symmetry.space_group_name_H-M   'P 1'
#
loop_
_entity.id
_entity.type
_entity.pdbx_description
1 polymer ?
#
loop_
_entity_poly.entity_id
_entity_poly.type
_entity_poly.pdbx_seq_one_letter_code
_entity_poly.pdbx_strand_id
1 'polypeptide(L)'
;MSGYEDLDEAELRDSLQRHVDMSEYESQVYLALVQNGKQSMRDLSEASGVPKQRVYDIVEELREQGFVELDDSYPKKTYAVDPTKTLGPIRTHVEQVQNVLEEFHTSVSDVDSGVAQFRNRSTIEKYLTQLLESAEQTVFLMTSIDRLGIVEDVLREHDDVQIRLVLTGVDEGYVADERIELNSPVREFADYVRGTVRSEPLVLSVDRSAGFFWPSAVDARRQPREGFYVTDEELAFLFDRFLSDTVWPLGYPVNPDQRRSTSLPQRYYRIRDCLADLEVLTDSVPLRTLTVRFEGYNNVSGDQIAREGRLAGFYASEFDDRAYLEIDIVEGDAESPRTVTVGGWHSRREDFMATSIELEKHEDWSAEALDDETLDHIATCRTELPDAVSGGDAIVGFDGYIDYIRSLVGERKSPRMYDEIDEFDTLREMVTRASAQDKTLQFEWVESRRLPGGHTAHVGQVLDTVGYDAQLVGFFGQPIRDEFSEVFDEDALLSLGPPTVTEYLQFGDGKVLFTDSGGHQALNWETLREYVPLEKIASRLDGADIVSIGGWALIPEISTIWEGIYEQVFPVLSSPPEDAVVCTSDVDHLTETTLRSDLESLRILDDAIPVTVVTTSEQAAHLGDVLLSGERGKRALPATAESLQEEIGVSRFAVTSAKESVLAGPDESQRIRSALISDPAEEGTFEDHFSAGIALGRVENLSDTSTLALGSAVASYFKQYQETPSLGDIRTFLDTYEDRGSA
;
A
#
# COMPACT_ATOMS: atom_id res chain seq x y z
N MET A 1 -13.33 -50.52 -8.99
CA MET A 1 -13.22 -51.05 -7.61
C MET A 1 -12.15 -52.12 -7.63
N SER A 2 -10.96 -51.79 -7.34
CA SER A 2 -9.87 -52.77 -7.03
C SER A 2 -8.63 -51.99 -6.59
N GLY A 3 -8.12 -52.33 -5.39
CA GLY A 3 -6.72 -52.09 -5.00
C GLY A 3 -6.41 -50.83 -4.22
N TYR A 4 -7.13 -50.51 -3.16
CA TYR A 4 -6.53 -49.91 -2.00
C TYR A 4 -6.03 -51.07 -1.12
N GLU A 5 -4.77 -51.45 -1.31
CA GLU A 5 -4.07 -52.24 -0.27
C GLU A 5 -4.08 -51.34 0.97
N ASP A 6 -4.35 -51.96 2.14
CA ASP A 6 -4.35 -51.30 3.44
C ASP A 6 -2.96 -50.72 3.68
N LEU A 7 -2.83 -49.38 3.47
CA LEU A 7 -1.62 -48.67 3.84
C LEU A 7 -1.42 -48.84 5.35
N ASP A 8 -0.28 -49.34 5.76
CA ASP A 8 0.04 -49.37 7.18
C ASP A 8 0.28 -47.95 7.72
N GLU A 9 0.31 -47.81 9.03
CA GLU A 9 0.46 -46.50 9.68
C GLU A 9 1.78 -45.80 9.29
N ALA A 10 2.84 -46.56 9.01
CA ALA A 10 4.13 -46.04 8.61
C ALA A 10 4.10 -45.49 7.17
N GLU A 11 3.42 -46.22 6.27
CA GLU A 11 3.19 -45.82 4.88
C GLU A 11 2.27 -44.60 4.78
N LEU A 12 1.25 -44.49 5.64
CA LEU A 12 0.36 -43.37 5.71
C LEU A 12 1.10 -42.10 6.21
N ARG A 13 1.97 -42.28 7.20
CA ARG A 13 2.82 -41.19 7.72
C ARG A 13 3.79 -40.69 6.68
N ASP A 14 4.48 -41.58 6.00
CA ASP A 14 5.40 -41.24 4.90
C ASP A 14 4.65 -40.54 3.74
N SER A 15 3.42 -40.95 3.46
CA SER A 15 2.56 -40.31 2.46
C SER A 15 2.16 -38.87 2.84
N LEU A 16 1.81 -38.62 4.10
CA LEU A 16 1.49 -37.30 4.60
C LEU A 16 2.71 -36.37 4.56
N GLN A 17 3.91 -36.91 4.85
CA GLN A 17 5.14 -36.13 4.75
C GLN A 17 5.50 -35.78 3.31
N ARG A 18 5.36 -36.71 2.37
CA ARG A 18 5.77 -36.49 0.98
C ARG A 18 4.77 -35.70 0.14
N HIS A 19 3.46 -35.86 0.40
CA HIS A 19 2.43 -35.34 -0.49
C HIS A 19 1.57 -34.22 0.10
N VAL A 20 1.61 -34.05 1.44
CA VAL A 20 0.87 -33.04 2.16
C VAL A 20 1.83 -32.06 2.87
N ASP A 21 3.13 -32.29 2.75
CA ASP A 21 4.20 -31.45 3.31
C ASP A 21 4.19 -31.35 4.84
N MET A 22 3.72 -32.38 5.50
CA MET A 22 3.78 -32.43 6.96
C MET A 22 5.16 -32.86 7.43
N SER A 23 5.69 -32.21 8.45
CA SER A 23 6.88 -32.68 9.15
C SER A 23 6.61 -34.05 9.83
N GLU A 24 7.68 -34.70 10.28
CA GLU A 24 7.55 -35.98 10.99
C GLU A 24 6.66 -35.87 12.23
N TYR A 25 6.77 -34.80 13.00
CA TYR A 25 5.96 -34.61 14.20
C TYR A 25 4.52 -34.17 13.87
N GLU A 26 4.31 -33.35 12.86
CA GLU A 26 2.95 -32.98 12.40
C GLU A 26 2.17 -34.21 11.94
N SER A 27 2.79 -35.06 11.12
CA SER A 27 2.16 -36.32 10.66
C SER A 27 1.81 -37.28 11.82
N GLN A 28 2.67 -37.37 12.85
CA GLN A 28 2.41 -38.15 14.06
C GLN A 28 1.22 -37.60 14.85
N VAL A 29 1.19 -36.29 15.09
CA VAL A 29 0.12 -35.62 15.84
C VAL A 29 -1.20 -35.67 15.07
N TYR A 30 -1.18 -35.41 13.77
CA TYR A 30 -2.39 -35.47 12.94
C TYR A 30 -2.99 -36.87 12.88
N LEU A 31 -2.18 -37.90 12.64
CA LEU A 31 -2.63 -39.28 12.63
C LEU A 31 -3.21 -39.72 13.98
N ALA A 32 -2.56 -39.31 15.08
CA ALA A 32 -3.09 -39.63 16.43
C ALA A 32 -4.47 -38.99 16.65
N LEU A 33 -4.73 -37.80 16.11
CA LEU A 33 -6.04 -37.14 16.16
C LEU A 33 -7.06 -37.78 15.23
N VAL A 34 -6.65 -38.21 14.04
CA VAL A 34 -7.54 -38.90 13.10
C VAL A 34 -7.98 -40.26 13.67
N GLN A 35 -7.06 -41.03 14.28
CA GLN A 35 -7.33 -42.35 14.83
C GLN A 35 -8.12 -42.31 16.14
N ASN A 36 -7.80 -41.40 17.04
CA ASN A 36 -8.33 -41.37 18.39
C ASN A 36 -9.37 -40.29 18.64
N GLY A 37 -9.65 -39.44 17.62
CA GLY A 37 -10.60 -38.37 17.72
C GLY A 37 -10.14 -37.21 18.64
N LYS A 38 -11.09 -36.57 19.26
CA LYS A 38 -10.89 -35.39 20.10
C LYS A 38 -10.10 -35.68 21.39
N GLN A 39 -8.92 -35.06 21.55
CA GLN A 39 -8.01 -35.33 22.68
C GLN A 39 -7.58 -34.05 23.38
N SER A 40 -7.18 -34.17 24.65
CA SER A 40 -6.45 -33.12 25.33
C SER A 40 -4.97 -33.12 24.87
N MET A 41 -4.27 -32.01 25.04
CA MET A 41 -2.84 -31.92 24.69
C MET A 41 -1.96 -32.94 25.42
N ARG A 42 -2.40 -33.44 26.59
CA ARG A 42 -1.68 -34.47 27.32
C ARG A 42 -1.92 -35.84 26.67
N ASP A 43 -3.16 -36.19 26.42
CA ASP A 43 -3.51 -37.47 25.82
C ASP A 43 -2.92 -37.59 24.40
N LEU A 44 -2.92 -36.46 23.68
CA LEU A 44 -2.32 -36.37 22.35
C LEU A 44 -0.81 -36.58 22.35
N SER A 45 -0.11 -36.04 23.37
CA SER A 45 1.33 -36.30 23.55
C SER A 45 1.63 -37.79 23.82
N GLU A 46 0.77 -38.41 24.60
CA GLU A 46 0.88 -39.87 24.89
C GLU A 46 0.56 -40.73 23.65
N ALA A 47 -0.45 -40.33 22.87
CA ALA A 47 -0.90 -41.07 21.68
C ALA A 47 0.04 -40.89 20.48
N SER A 48 0.58 -39.67 20.26
CA SER A 48 1.46 -39.39 19.14
C SER A 48 2.93 -39.71 19.39
N GLY A 49 3.32 -39.90 20.66
CA GLY A 49 4.73 -40.03 21.05
C GLY A 49 5.56 -38.73 20.98
N VAL A 50 4.93 -37.63 20.66
CA VAL A 50 5.57 -36.33 20.55
C VAL A 50 5.65 -35.67 21.93
N PRO A 51 6.83 -35.08 22.32
CA PRO A 51 7.01 -34.45 23.63
C PRO A 51 5.95 -33.34 23.86
N LYS A 52 5.35 -33.33 25.05
CA LYS A 52 4.24 -32.41 25.41
C LYS A 52 4.53 -30.94 25.13
N GLN A 53 5.79 -30.50 25.27
CA GLN A 53 6.17 -29.12 24.98
C GLN A 53 6.06 -28.78 23.48
N ARG A 54 6.25 -29.78 22.60
CA ARG A 54 6.14 -29.61 21.16
C ARG A 54 4.73 -29.79 20.61
N VAL A 55 3.89 -30.58 21.30
CA VAL A 55 2.51 -30.81 20.85
C VAL A 55 1.71 -29.52 20.76
N TYR A 56 1.94 -28.56 21.64
CA TYR A 56 1.26 -27.27 21.61
C TYR A 56 1.59 -26.47 20.33
N ASP A 57 2.86 -26.41 19.98
CA ASP A 57 3.35 -25.68 18.81
C ASP A 57 2.84 -26.34 17.53
N ILE A 58 2.96 -27.67 17.43
CA ILE A 58 2.51 -28.46 16.29
C ILE A 58 0.99 -28.38 16.10
N VAL A 59 0.21 -28.42 17.17
CA VAL A 59 -1.25 -28.26 17.07
C VAL A 59 -1.61 -26.87 16.57
N GLU A 60 -0.87 -25.86 16.95
CA GLU A 60 -1.08 -24.50 16.45
C GLU A 60 -0.71 -24.39 14.96
N GLU A 61 0.41 -24.98 14.53
CA GLU A 61 0.83 -25.06 13.12
C GLU A 61 -0.22 -25.80 12.27
N LEU A 62 -0.67 -26.98 12.72
CA LEU A 62 -1.71 -27.74 12.04
C LEU A 62 -3.06 -27.01 12.02
N ARG A 63 -3.34 -26.17 13.03
CA ARG A 63 -4.53 -25.33 13.06
C ARG A 63 -4.45 -24.20 12.04
N GLU A 64 -3.32 -23.54 11.94
CA GLU A 64 -3.08 -22.49 10.93
C GLU A 64 -3.18 -23.06 9.52
N GLN A 65 -2.70 -24.28 9.32
CA GLN A 65 -2.84 -25.01 8.05
C GLN A 65 -4.26 -25.56 7.81
N GLY A 66 -5.16 -25.47 8.80
CA GLY A 66 -6.55 -25.94 8.70
C GLY A 66 -6.77 -27.43 8.87
N PHE A 67 -5.79 -28.20 9.34
CA PHE A 67 -5.89 -29.66 9.57
C PHE A 67 -6.51 -30.02 10.92
N VAL A 68 -6.45 -29.12 11.90
CA VAL A 68 -7.03 -29.36 13.23
C VAL A 68 -7.80 -28.15 13.73
N GLU A 69 -8.74 -28.39 14.63
CA GLU A 69 -9.49 -27.35 15.34
C GLU A 69 -9.36 -27.54 16.85
N LEU A 70 -9.45 -26.41 17.58
CA LEU A 70 -9.46 -26.37 19.04
C LEU A 70 -10.88 -26.22 19.54
N ASP A 71 -11.22 -27.01 20.57
CA ASP A 71 -12.45 -26.83 21.31
C ASP A 71 -12.20 -25.99 22.56
N ASP A 72 -13.01 -24.96 22.77
CA ASP A 72 -12.94 -24.04 23.93
C ASP A 72 -13.36 -24.70 25.28
N SER A 73 -13.57 -26.00 25.30
CA SER A 73 -13.85 -26.75 26.55
C SER A 73 -12.62 -26.77 27.47
N TYR A 74 -12.83 -26.74 28.78
CA TYR A 74 -11.74 -26.91 29.75
C TYR A 74 -11.68 -28.33 30.26
N PRO A 75 -10.54 -29.06 30.17
CA PRO A 75 -9.30 -28.71 29.53
C PRO A 75 -9.43 -28.60 28.00
N LYS A 76 -8.68 -27.65 27.39
CA LYS A 76 -8.67 -27.48 25.92
C LYS A 76 -8.40 -28.81 25.22
N LYS A 77 -9.24 -29.13 24.26
CA LYS A 77 -9.12 -30.33 23.43
C LYS A 77 -8.94 -29.92 21.97
N THR A 78 -8.25 -30.76 21.22
CA THR A 78 -8.08 -30.59 19.78
C THR A 78 -8.60 -31.83 19.05
N TYR A 79 -9.02 -31.67 17.83
CA TYR A 79 -9.48 -32.72 16.95
C TYR A 79 -9.10 -32.44 15.51
N ALA A 80 -8.91 -33.52 14.73
CA ALA A 80 -8.65 -33.38 13.31
C ALA A 80 -9.91 -32.91 12.59
N VAL A 81 -9.74 -31.94 11.68
CA VAL A 81 -10.77 -31.56 10.70
C VAL A 81 -10.99 -32.75 9.78
N ASP A 82 -12.22 -32.95 9.34
CA ASP A 82 -12.56 -34.06 8.43
C ASP A 82 -11.60 -34.09 7.23
N PRO A 83 -10.85 -35.19 7.02
CA PRO A 83 -9.90 -35.31 5.92
C PRO A 83 -10.50 -35.04 4.53
N THR A 84 -11.80 -35.23 4.36
CA THR A 84 -12.48 -34.91 3.10
C THR A 84 -12.55 -33.40 2.86
N LYS A 85 -12.54 -32.58 3.92
CA LYS A 85 -12.53 -31.11 3.81
C LYS A 85 -11.13 -30.55 3.63
N THR A 86 -10.13 -31.13 4.27
CA THR A 86 -8.73 -30.67 4.21
C THR A 86 -8.00 -31.18 2.96
N LEU A 87 -8.19 -32.45 2.61
CA LEU A 87 -7.57 -33.08 1.44
C LEU A 87 -8.46 -33.05 0.20
N GLY A 88 -9.76 -32.79 0.37
CA GLY A 88 -10.73 -32.70 -0.73
C GLY A 88 -10.35 -31.69 -1.81
N PRO A 89 -10.00 -30.45 -1.46
CA PRO A 89 -9.54 -29.46 -2.45
C PRO A 89 -8.30 -29.89 -3.22
N ILE A 90 -7.32 -30.52 -2.53
CA ILE A 90 -6.09 -31.04 -3.15
C ILE A 90 -6.46 -32.17 -4.13
N ARG A 91 -7.33 -33.10 -3.71
CA ARG A 91 -7.81 -34.19 -4.57
C ARG A 91 -8.56 -33.65 -5.79
N THR A 92 -9.47 -32.70 -5.60
CA THR A 92 -10.24 -32.10 -6.70
C THR A 92 -9.32 -31.40 -7.68
N HIS A 93 -8.29 -30.73 -7.18
CA HIS A 93 -7.31 -30.08 -8.03
C HIS A 93 -6.47 -31.10 -8.82
N VAL A 94 -6.00 -32.17 -8.16
CA VAL A 94 -5.29 -33.27 -8.82
C VAL A 94 -6.19 -34.00 -9.82
N GLU A 95 -7.46 -34.25 -9.49
CA GLU A 95 -8.45 -34.85 -10.39
C GLU A 95 -8.76 -33.94 -11.60
N GLN A 96 -8.82 -32.62 -11.40
CA GLN A 96 -8.96 -31.66 -12.50
C GLN A 96 -7.75 -31.67 -13.42
N VAL A 97 -6.54 -31.63 -12.84
CA VAL A 97 -5.30 -31.75 -13.61
C VAL A 97 -5.22 -33.11 -14.32
N GLN A 98 -5.61 -34.20 -13.65
CA GLN A 98 -5.63 -35.53 -14.24
C GLN A 98 -6.68 -35.63 -15.36
N ASN A 99 -7.89 -35.11 -15.19
CA ASN A 99 -8.92 -35.10 -16.22
C ASN A 99 -8.50 -34.31 -17.45
N VAL A 100 -7.88 -33.15 -17.24
CA VAL A 100 -7.29 -32.34 -18.32
C VAL A 100 -6.18 -33.12 -19.01
N LEU A 101 -5.31 -33.79 -18.25
CA LEU A 101 -4.23 -34.60 -18.80
C LEU A 101 -4.75 -35.87 -19.50
N GLU A 102 -5.85 -36.49 -19.02
CA GLU A 102 -6.49 -37.65 -19.65
C GLU A 102 -7.25 -37.27 -20.93
N GLU A 103 -7.87 -36.10 -20.99
CA GLU A 103 -8.49 -35.53 -22.19
C GLU A 103 -7.43 -35.24 -23.27
N PHE A 104 -6.20 -34.94 -22.87
CA PHE A 104 -5.05 -34.76 -23.74
C PHE A 104 -4.30 -36.05 -24.08
N HIS A 105 -4.63 -37.18 -23.49
CA HIS A 105 -3.96 -38.47 -23.74
C HIS A 105 -4.38 -39.11 -25.08
N THR A 106 -4.70 -38.31 -26.08
CA THR A 106 -4.91 -38.79 -27.44
C THR A 106 -3.58 -38.81 -28.19
N SER A 107 -3.08 -40.02 -28.42
CA SER A 107 -2.06 -40.48 -29.37
C SER A 107 -1.21 -39.42 -30.11
N VAL A 108 0.10 -39.53 -29.88
CA VAL A 108 1.20 -38.90 -30.64
C VAL A 108 1.01 -39.05 -32.13
N SER A 109 0.48 -38.06 -32.79
CA SER A 109 0.66 -37.86 -34.26
C SER A 109 0.15 -36.49 -34.71
N ASP A 110 0.46 -35.40 -34.10
CA ASP A 110 0.51 -34.08 -34.74
C ASP A 110 0.78 -32.98 -33.69
N VAL A 111 1.82 -32.21 -33.92
CA VAL A 111 2.17 -31.00 -33.18
C VAL A 111 1.10 -29.90 -33.29
N ASP A 112 0.05 -30.14 -34.07
CA ASP A 112 -1.13 -29.26 -34.25
C ASP A 112 -2.17 -29.36 -33.13
N SER A 113 -1.97 -30.21 -32.12
CA SER A 113 -2.98 -30.48 -31.06
C SER A 113 -2.79 -29.71 -29.74
N GLY A 114 -1.91 -28.73 -29.65
CA GLY A 114 -1.71 -27.88 -28.48
C GLY A 114 -0.90 -28.51 -27.34
N VAL A 115 -0.80 -29.85 -27.21
CA VAL A 115 0.02 -30.54 -26.19
C VAL A 115 0.69 -31.78 -26.76
N ALA A 116 2.01 -31.91 -26.54
CA ALA A 116 2.78 -33.09 -26.90
C ALA A 116 3.46 -33.71 -25.68
N GLN A 117 3.46 -35.06 -25.61
CA GLN A 117 4.15 -35.81 -24.56
C GLN A 117 5.39 -36.51 -25.13
N PHE A 118 6.52 -36.36 -24.46
CA PHE A 118 7.79 -37.01 -24.81
C PHE A 118 8.22 -37.96 -23.71
N ARG A 119 8.73 -39.14 -24.11
CA ARG A 119 9.17 -40.21 -23.18
C ARG A 119 10.68 -40.49 -23.23
N ASN A 120 11.41 -39.78 -24.04
CA ASN A 120 12.85 -39.95 -24.20
C ASN A 120 13.55 -38.66 -23.74
N ARG A 121 14.54 -38.78 -22.86
CA ARG A 121 15.30 -37.66 -22.32
C ARG A 121 15.92 -36.79 -23.41
N SER A 122 16.54 -37.37 -24.41
CA SER A 122 17.14 -36.61 -25.51
C SER A 122 16.11 -35.83 -26.34
N THR A 123 14.90 -36.39 -26.49
CA THR A 123 13.78 -35.70 -27.14
C THR A 123 13.25 -34.57 -26.28
N ILE A 124 13.13 -34.78 -24.96
CA ILE A 124 12.71 -33.77 -23.98
C ILE A 124 13.69 -32.59 -24.01
N GLU A 125 15.00 -32.86 -23.90
CA GLU A 125 16.05 -31.84 -23.95
C GLU A 125 16.01 -31.07 -25.26
N LYS A 126 15.87 -31.75 -26.40
CA LYS A 126 15.76 -31.12 -27.73
C LYS A 126 14.59 -30.14 -27.82
N TYR A 127 13.39 -30.56 -27.43
CA TYR A 127 12.21 -29.70 -27.54
C TYR A 127 12.21 -28.57 -26.49
N LEU A 128 12.79 -28.81 -25.31
CA LEU A 128 13.01 -27.77 -24.30
C LEU A 128 13.93 -26.67 -24.85
N THR A 129 15.05 -27.06 -25.47
CA THR A 129 16.00 -26.14 -26.13
C THR A 129 15.33 -25.38 -27.26
N GLN A 130 14.62 -26.09 -28.16
CA GLN A 130 13.90 -25.46 -29.27
C GLN A 130 12.85 -24.45 -28.81
N LEU A 131 12.14 -24.73 -27.70
CA LEU A 131 11.19 -23.79 -27.15
C LEU A 131 11.89 -22.54 -26.61
N LEU A 132 13.00 -22.70 -25.91
CA LEU A 132 13.80 -21.58 -25.44
C LEU A 132 14.37 -20.74 -26.59
N GLU A 133 14.90 -21.39 -27.65
CA GLU A 133 15.39 -20.72 -28.86
C GLU A 133 14.30 -19.88 -29.55
N SER A 134 13.02 -20.23 -29.38
CA SER A 134 11.89 -19.49 -29.99
C SER A 134 11.41 -18.30 -29.16
N ALA A 135 12.01 -18.02 -28.01
CA ALA A 135 11.61 -16.91 -27.16
C ALA A 135 11.90 -15.56 -27.81
N GLU A 136 10.89 -14.70 -27.86
CA GLU A 136 10.99 -13.34 -28.43
C GLU A 136 10.87 -12.24 -27.38
N GLN A 137 10.18 -12.50 -26.25
CA GLN A 137 9.86 -11.51 -25.24
C GLN A 137 10.25 -11.94 -23.83
N THR A 138 9.75 -13.10 -23.37
CA THR A 138 9.92 -13.53 -21.99
C THR A 138 10.18 -15.02 -21.86
N VAL A 139 11.07 -15.37 -20.94
CA VAL A 139 11.29 -16.73 -20.45
C VAL A 139 11.05 -16.75 -18.94
N PHE A 140 10.14 -17.58 -18.47
CA PHE A 140 9.98 -17.85 -17.06
C PHE A 140 10.25 -19.33 -16.77
N LEU A 141 11.41 -19.61 -16.17
CA LEU A 141 11.90 -20.96 -15.95
C LEU A 141 12.03 -21.26 -14.45
N MET A 142 11.38 -22.33 -14.00
CA MET A 142 11.64 -22.96 -12.71
C MET A 142 12.38 -24.27 -12.94
N THR A 143 13.57 -24.44 -12.36
CA THR A 143 14.39 -25.64 -12.59
C THR A 143 15.40 -25.88 -11.47
N SER A 144 15.92 -27.11 -11.37
CA SER A 144 17.08 -27.42 -10.52
C SER A 144 18.39 -27.07 -11.22
N ILE A 145 19.44 -26.88 -10.43
CA ILE A 145 20.78 -26.56 -10.95
C ILE A 145 21.26 -27.61 -11.97
N ASP A 146 21.04 -28.90 -11.69
CA ASP A 146 21.44 -29.99 -12.59
C ASP A 146 20.76 -29.90 -13.98
N ARG A 147 19.52 -29.39 -14.02
CA ARG A 147 18.77 -29.24 -15.26
C ARG A 147 19.03 -27.89 -15.94
N LEU A 148 19.38 -26.87 -15.16
CA LEU A 148 19.76 -25.56 -15.71
C LEU A 148 20.95 -25.70 -16.66
N GLY A 149 21.94 -26.52 -16.30
CA GLY A 149 23.09 -26.79 -17.19
C GLY A 149 22.75 -27.38 -18.56
N ILE A 150 21.50 -27.87 -18.80
CA ILE A 150 21.05 -28.35 -20.10
C ILE A 150 20.71 -27.16 -21.02
N VAL A 151 20.25 -26.04 -20.46
CA VAL A 151 19.67 -24.91 -21.18
C VAL A 151 20.44 -23.61 -21.01
N GLU A 152 21.48 -23.61 -20.19
CA GLU A 152 22.30 -22.43 -19.86
C GLU A 152 22.87 -21.75 -21.12
N ASP A 153 23.43 -22.54 -22.05
CA ASP A 153 24.04 -21.99 -23.26
C ASP A 153 23.01 -21.25 -24.14
N VAL A 154 21.77 -21.79 -24.21
CA VAL A 154 20.67 -21.15 -24.97
C VAL A 154 20.18 -19.88 -24.29
N LEU A 155 20.06 -19.91 -22.98
CA LEU A 155 19.62 -18.71 -22.23
C LEU A 155 20.59 -17.55 -22.35
N ARG A 156 21.89 -17.83 -22.56
CA ARG A 156 22.93 -16.81 -22.78
C ARG A 156 22.92 -16.18 -24.16
N GLU A 157 22.33 -16.85 -25.13
CA GLU A 157 22.24 -16.33 -26.53
C GLU A 157 21.13 -15.27 -26.66
N HIS A 158 20.30 -15.07 -25.62
CA HIS A 158 19.23 -14.10 -25.62
C HIS A 158 19.68 -12.76 -25.00
N ASP A 159 19.88 -11.75 -25.83
CA ASP A 159 20.23 -10.38 -25.41
C ASP A 159 18.99 -9.50 -25.10
N ASP A 160 17.87 -9.76 -25.80
CA ASP A 160 16.65 -8.92 -25.75
C ASP A 160 15.44 -9.59 -25.05
N VAL A 161 15.60 -10.81 -24.54
CA VAL A 161 14.54 -11.58 -23.87
C VAL A 161 14.63 -11.41 -22.37
N GLN A 162 13.54 -11.06 -21.72
CA GLN A 162 13.49 -10.96 -20.27
C GLN A 162 13.42 -12.36 -19.62
N ILE A 163 14.46 -12.75 -18.90
CA ILE A 163 14.59 -14.07 -18.29
C ILE A 163 14.38 -14.02 -16.78
N ARG A 164 13.35 -14.74 -16.33
CA ARG A 164 13.08 -15.01 -14.90
C ARG A 164 13.43 -16.45 -14.56
N LEU A 165 14.18 -16.64 -13.51
CA LEU A 165 14.65 -17.95 -13.07
C LEU A 165 14.30 -18.23 -11.62
N VAL A 166 13.69 -19.39 -11.35
CA VAL A 166 13.55 -19.96 -10.02
C VAL A 166 14.40 -21.20 -9.90
N LEU A 167 15.43 -21.14 -9.07
CA LEU A 167 16.30 -22.29 -8.77
C LEU A 167 15.68 -23.11 -7.64
N THR A 168 15.44 -24.39 -7.91
CA THR A 168 14.84 -25.32 -6.94
C THR A 168 15.89 -26.21 -6.28
N GLY A 169 15.66 -26.55 -4.99
CA GLY A 169 16.57 -27.40 -4.22
C GLY A 169 17.80 -26.68 -3.70
N VAL A 170 17.76 -25.35 -3.60
CA VAL A 170 18.84 -24.50 -3.09
C VAL A 170 18.39 -23.81 -1.82
N ASP A 171 19.25 -23.74 -0.80
CA ASP A 171 19.03 -22.96 0.41
C ASP A 171 19.74 -21.60 0.35
N GLU A 172 19.35 -20.66 1.22
CA GLU A 172 19.95 -19.33 1.27
C GLU A 172 21.49 -19.36 1.45
N GLY A 173 21.99 -20.26 2.29
CA GLY A 173 23.43 -20.44 2.51
C GLY A 173 24.17 -20.96 1.28
N TYR A 174 23.52 -21.76 0.44
CA TYR A 174 24.08 -22.29 -0.81
C TYR A 174 24.30 -21.19 -1.84
N VAL A 175 23.41 -20.22 -1.86
CA VAL A 175 23.43 -19.11 -2.81
C VAL A 175 24.42 -18.03 -2.36
N ALA A 176 24.50 -17.73 -1.06
CA ALA A 176 25.42 -16.75 -0.50
C ALA A 176 26.91 -17.17 -0.64
N ASP A 177 27.19 -18.47 -0.70
CA ASP A 177 28.55 -19.02 -0.73
C ASP A 177 29.16 -19.14 -2.16
N GLU A 178 28.54 -18.56 -3.19
CA GLU A 178 28.99 -18.70 -4.61
C GLU A 178 29.22 -20.16 -5.07
N ARG A 179 28.61 -21.13 -4.39
CA ARG A 179 28.78 -22.56 -4.65
C ARG A 179 27.93 -23.10 -5.80
N ILE A 180 27.28 -22.22 -6.54
CA ILE A 180 26.60 -22.62 -7.75
C ILE A 180 27.69 -22.86 -8.80
N GLU A 181 28.08 -24.12 -8.99
CA GLU A 181 28.94 -24.55 -10.10
C GLU A 181 28.18 -24.44 -11.43
N LEU A 182 27.90 -23.22 -11.81
CA LEU A 182 27.53 -22.87 -13.18
C LEU A 182 28.79 -22.41 -13.90
N ASN A 183 28.86 -22.60 -15.21
CA ASN A 183 29.98 -22.14 -16.03
C ASN A 183 30.17 -20.62 -15.92
N SER A 184 29.14 -19.91 -15.42
CA SER A 184 29.16 -18.47 -15.12
C SER A 184 28.06 -18.08 -14.13
N PRO A 185 28.14 -16.88 -13.53
CA PRO A 185 27.09 -16.36 -12.65
C PRO A 185 25.73 -16.33 -13.39
N VAL A 186 24.71 -16.86 -12.74
CA VAL A 186 23.32 -16.94 -13.28
C VAL A 186 22.81 -15.59 -13.79
N ARG A 187 23.33 -14.51 -13.19
CA ARG A 187 22.97 -13.13 -13.55
C ARG A 187 23.57 -12.62 -14.85
N GLU A 188 24.47 -13.35 -15.48
CA GLU A 188 24.93 -12.98 -16.81
C GLU A 188 23.87 -13.22 -17.89
N PHE A 189 22.86 -14.06 -17.59
CA PHE A 189 21.80 -14.39 -18.55
C PHE A 189 20.38 -14.31 -17.98
N ALA A 190 20.19 -14.14 -16.67
CA ALA A 190 18.87 -14.02 -16.07
C ALA A 190 18.69 -12.66 -15.38
N ASP A 191 17.60 -11.98 -15.74
CA ASP A 191 17.25 -10.67 -15.20
C ASP A 191 16.82 -10.75 -13.75
N TYR A 192 16.02 -11.75 -13.41
CA TYR A 192 15.48 -11.96 -12.07
C TYR A 192 15.71 -13.40 -11.64
N VAL A 193 16.29 -13.58 -10.45
CA VAL A 193 16.60 -14.91 -9.91
C VAL A 193 16.09 -15.07 -8.51
N ARG A 194 15.31 -16.14 -8.27
CA ARG A 194 14.90 -16.56 -6.94
C ARG A 194 15.26 -18.01 -6.67
N GLY A 195 15.42 -18.36 -5.40
CA GLY A 195 15.71 -19.71 -4.94
C GLY A 195 14.56 -20.29 -4.12
N THR A 196 14.43 -21.61 -4.10
CA THR A 196 13.54 -22.35 -3.20
C THR A 196 14.20 -23.61 -2.69
N VAL A 197 14.03 -23.91 -1.42
CA VAL A 197 14.63 -25.11 -0.77
C VAL A 197 14.03 -26.41 -1.31
N ARG A 198 12.79 -26.38 -1.78
CA ARG A 198 12.10 -27.57 -2.29
C ARG A 198 12.60 -27.94 -3.67
N SER A 199 12.74 -29.24 -3.90
CA SER A 199 13.01 -29.77 -5.25
C SER A 199 11.67 -29.88 -5.99
N GLU A 200 11.48 -29.00 -6.96
CA GLU A 200 10.27 -28.90 -7.76
C GLU A 200 10.51 -29.42 -9.20
N PRO A 201 9.46 -29.72 -9.98
CA PRO A 201 9.60 -30.05 -11.40
C PRO A 201 10.22 -28.89 -12.19
N LEU A 202 10.73 -29.15 -13.40
CA LEU A 202 10.99 -28.07 -14.34
C LEU A 202 9.66 -27.62 -14.93
N VAL A 203 9.40 -26.33 -14.83
CA VAL A 203 8.28 -25.64 -15.47
C VAL A 203 8.82 -24.44 -16.22
N LEU A 204 8.43 -24.33 -17.48
CA LEU A 204 8.84 -23.23 -18.36
C LEU A 204 7.60 -22.61 -18.99
N SER A 205 7.58 -21.30 -19.03
CA SER A 205 6.68 -20.49 -19.86
C SER A 205 7.52 -19.60 -20.77
N VAL A 206 7.22 -19.61 -22.06
CA VAL A 206 7.86 -18.78 -23.08
C VAL A 206 6.80 -17.90 -23.71
N ASP A 207 7.03 -16.60 -23.70
CA ASP A 207 6.16 -15.55 -24.27
C ASP A 207 4.69 -15.66 -23.84
N ARG A 208 4.42 -16.38 -22.74
CA ARG A 208 3.07 -16.70 -22.20
C ARG A 208 2.18 -17.48 -23.16
N SER A 209 2.71 -17.87 -24.30
CA SER A 209 2.00 -18.55 -25.39
C SER A 209 2.38 -20.02 -25.53
N ALA A 210 3.51 -20.42 -24.94
CA ALA A 210 3.98 -21.80 -24.95
C ALA A 210 4.62 -22.17 -23.62
N GLY A 211 4.61 -23.47 -23.30
CA GLY A 211 5.13 -23.96 -22.03
C GLY A 211 5.73 -25.36 -22.09
N PHE A 212 6.49 -25.68 -21.05
CA PHE A 212 7.08 -27.00 -20.89
C PHE A 212 6.99 -27.45 -19.42
N PHE A 213 6.63 -28.69 -19.23
CA PHE A 213 6.58 -29.32 -17.90
C PHE A 213 7.39 -30.61 -17.91
N TRP A 214 8.38 -30.71 -17.00
CA TRP A 214 9.20 -31.89 -16.83
C TRP A 214 9.23 -32.31 -15.36
N PRO A 215 8.50 -33.38 -14.95
CA PRO A 215 8.38 -33.80 -13.57
C PRO A 215 9.72 -34.00 -12.88
N SER A 216 9.77 -33.79 -11.56
CA SER A 216 10.92 -34.16 -10.73
C SER A 216 11.00 -35.67 -10.55
N ALA A 217 12.19 -36.18 -10.29
CA ALA A 217 12.37 -37.61 -10.00
C ALA A 217 11.83 -37.90 -8.58
N VAL A 218 10.77 -38.68 -8.50
CA VAL A 218 10.19 -39.17 -7.23
C VAL A 218 11.15 -40.13 -6.51
N ASP A 219 12.09 -40.75 -7.23
CA ASP A 219 13.13 -41.62 -6.70
C ASP A 219 14.42 -41.35 -7.48
N ALA A 220 15.54 -41.09 -6.79
CA ALA A 220 16.84 -40.85 -7.39
C ALA A 220 17.31 -42.00 -8.33
N ARG A 221 16.65 -43.15 -8.29
CA ARG A 221 16.90 -44.31 -9.16
C ARG A 221 16.00 -44.40 -10.39
N ARG A 222 14.96 -43.56 -10.49
CA ARG A 222 14.03 -43.47 -11.63
C ARG A 222 13.91 -42.02 -12.05
N GLN A 223 14.72 -41.61 -13.02
CA GLN A 223 14.50 -40.32 -13.70
C GLN A 223 13.14 -40.34 -14.39
N PRO A 224 12.30 -39.29 -14.23
CA PRO A 224 11.05 -39.19 -14.96
C PRO A 224 11.36 -39.21 -16.46
N ARG A 225 10.69 -40.12 -17.17
CA ARG A 225 10.90 -40.34 -18.61
C ARG A 225 9.93 -39.53 -19.46
N GLU A 226 9.14 -38.68 -18.84
CA GLU A 226 8.04 -38.00 -19.52
C GLU A 226 8.20 -36.49 -19.37
N GLY A 227 8.04 -35.76 -20.47
CA GLY A 227 7.97 -34.30 -20.52
C GLY A 227 6.79 -33.88 -21.38
N PHE A 228 6.20 -32.76 -21.08
CA PHE A 228 5.03 -32.20 -21.75
C PHE A 228 5.36 -30.84 -22.33
N TYR A 229 5.10 -30.69 -23.61
CA TYR A 229 5.25 -29.47 -24.38
C TYR A 229 3.86 -28.92 -24.72
N VAL A 230 3.63 -27.66 -24.49
CA VAL A 230 2.32 -27.01 -24.63
C VAL A 230 2.48 -25.81 -25.56
N THR A 231 1.66 -25.79 -26.62
CA THR A 231 1.56 -24.70 -27.59
C THR A 231 0.18 -24.06 -27.61
N ASP A 232 -0.70 -24.50 -26.72
CA ASP A 232 -1.99 -23.88 -26.50
C ASP A 232 -1.83 -22.69 -25.56
N GLU A 233 -2.21 -21.49 -26.00
CA GLU A 233 -2.02 -20.24 -25.27
C GLU A 233 -2.75 -20.21 -23.92
N GLU A 234 -3.94 -20.80 -23.82
CA GLU A 234 -4.71 -20.82 -22.58
C GLU A 234 -4.04 -21.71 -21.52
N LEU A 235 -3.48 -22.85 -21.96
CA LEU A 235 -2.73 -23.76 -21.07
C LEU A 235 -1.36 -23.21 -20.71
N ALA A 236 -0.65 -22.60 -21.66
CA ALA A 236 0.64 -21.95 -21.40
C ALA A 236 0.47 -20.81 -20.38
N PHE A 237 -0.62 -20.08 -20.48
CA PHE A 237 -0.99 -19.06 -19.49
C PHE A 237 -1.13 -19.63 -18.07
N LEU A 238 -1.67 -20.84 -17.90
CA LEU A 238 -1.74 -21.48 -16.58
C LEU A 238 -0.34 -21.74 -15.98
N PHE A 239 0.65 -22.08 -16.80
CA PHE A 239 2.03 -22.23 -16.33
C PHE A 239 2.62 -20.88 -15.91
N ASP A 240 2.39 -19.84 -16.70
CA ASP A 240 2.84 -18.48 -16.34
C ASP A 240 2.22 -18.00 -15.02
N ARG A 241 0.91 -18.21 -14.84
CA ARG A 241 0.20 -17.87 -13.59
C ARG A 241 0.71 -18.70 -12.40
N PHE A 242 0.89 -19.99 -12.57
CA PHE A 242 1.46 -20.84 -11.52
C PHE A 242 2.84 -20.36 -11.09
N LEU A 243 3.71 -20.05 -12.05
CA LEU A 243 5.05 -19.55 -11.76
C LEU A 243 4.99 -18.17 -11.08
N SER A 244 4.12 -17.27 -11.57
CA SER A 244 4.02 -15.89 -11.07
C SER A 244 3.37 -15.76 -9.70
N ASP A 245 2.23 -16.44 -9.53
CA ASP A 245 1.36 -16.19 -8.39
C ASP A 245 1.59 -17.19 -7.25
N THR A 246 2.15 -18.36 -7.57
CA THR A 246 2.38 -19.41 -6.57
C THR A 246 3.86 -19.59 -6.25
N VAL A 247 4.70 -19.71 -7.26
CA VAL A 247 6.11 -20.06 -7.05
C VAL A 247 6.96 -18.84 -6.73
N TRP A 248 6.80 -17.78 -7.51
CA TRP A 248 7.63 -16.58 -7.38
C TRP A 248 7.55 -15.92 -6.01
N PRO A 249 6.36 -15.70 -5.40
CA PRO A 249 6.27 -15.10 -4.08
C PRO A 249 6.90 -15.94 -2.96
N LEU A 250 6.95 -17.26 -3.15
CA LEU A 250 7.52 -18.19 -2.16
C LEU A 250 9.05 -18.33 -2.27
N GLY A 251 9.65 -17.84 -3.35
CA GLY A 251 11.08 -17.88 -3.57
C GLY A 251 11.77 -16.73 -2.84
N TYR A 252 12.94 -16.95 -2.27
CA TYR A 252 13.80 -15.89 -1.74
C TYR A 252 14.72 -15.34 -2.86
N PRO A 253 15.04 -14.04 -2.85
CA PRO A 253 15.92 -13.44 -3.85
C PRO A 253 17.33 -14.01 -3.72
N VAL A 254 17.94 -14.34 -4.85
CA VAL A 254 19.32 -14.79 -4.93
C VAL A 254 20.22 -13.56 -5.02
N ASN A 255 20.98 -13.28 -3.97
CA ASN A 255 21.92 -12.16 -3.89
C ASN A 255 21.23 -10.77 -3.90
N PRO A 256 20.58 -10.38 -2.79
CA PRO A 256 19.87 -9.11 -2.69
C PRO A 256 20.76 -7.87 -2.84
N ASP A 257 22.06 -7.96 -2.53
CA ASP A 257 23.02 -6.84 -2.61
C ASP A 257 23.36 -6.39 -4.03
N GLN A 258 22.97 -7.13 -5.06
CA GLN A 258 23.11 -6.72 -6.46
C GLN A 258 21.75 -6.28 -6.99
N ARG A 259 21.22 -5.16 -6.49
CA ARG A 259 20.14 -4.45 -7.17
C ARG A 259 20.59 -4.17 -8.60
N ARG A 260 19.77 -4.56 -9.56
CA ARG A 260 19.98 -4.23 -10.95
C ARG A 260 20.01 -2.70 -11.04
N SER A 261 21.10 -2.13 -11.56
CA SER A 261 21.08 -0.71 -11.91
C SER A 261 20.01 -0.54 -12.98
N THR A 262 18.91 0.09 -12.63
CA THR A 262 17.82 0.34 -13.57
C THR A 262 18.26 1.42 -14.53
N SER A 263 18.77 1.02 -15.70
CA SER A 263 19.12 1.96 -16.76
C SER A 263 17.91 2.16 -17.67
N LEU A 264 17.47 3.39 -17.83
CA LEU A 264 16.44 3.75 -18.79
C LEU A 264 17.07 4.01 -20.18
N PRO A 265 16.40 3.65 -21.29
CA PRO A 265 15.06 3.06 -21.36
C PRO A 265 15.02 1.59 -20.94
N GLN A 266 13.91 1.15 -20.35
CA GLN A 266 13.69 -0.21 -19.89
C GLN A 266 12.31 -0.71 -20.31
N ARG A 267 12.24 -1.94 -20.86
CA ARG A 267 10.99 -2.58 -21.23
C ARG A 267 10.60 -3.64 -20.22
N TYR A 268 9.32 -3.70 -19.90
CA TYR A 268 8.71 -4.65 -18.97
C TYR A 268 7.54 -5.36 -19.63
N TYR A 269 7.46 -6.64 -19.38
CA TYR A 269 6.34 -7.47 -19.81
C TYR A 269 5.41 -7.83 -18.65
N ARG A 270 5.75 -7.39 -17.43
CA ARG A 270 4.96 -7.57 -16.21
C ARG A 270 4.87 -6.26 -15.46
N ILE A 271 3.64 -5.87 -15.11
CA ILE A 271 3.38 -4.63 -14.39
C ILE A 271 4.13 -4.57 -13.05
N ARG A 272 4.14 -5.67 -12.28
CA ARG A 272 4.80 -5.70 -10.97
C ARG A 272 6.32 -5.54 -11.03
N ASP A 273 6.96 -5.91 -12.12
CA ASP A 273 8.40 -5.67 -12.31
C ASP A 273 8.67 -4.19 -12.61
N CYS A 274 7.79 -3.60 -13.42
CA CYS A 274 7.82 -2.17 -13.68
C CYS A 274 7.63 -1.37 -12.39
N LEU A 275 6.67 -1.77 -11.55
CA LEU A 275 6.39 -1.08 -10.29
C LEU A 275 7.53 -1.23 -9.29
N ALA A 276 8.12 -2.41 -9.16
CA ALA A 276 9.28 -2.64 -8.29
C ALA A 276 10.50 -1.80 -8.71
N ASP A 277 10.73 -1.66 -10.02
CA ASP A 277 11.80 -0.78 -10.52
C ASP A 277 11.44 0.71 -10.35
N LEU A 278 10.16 1.08 -10.46
CA LEU A 278 9.69 2.44 -10.22
C LEU A 278 9.85 2.85 -8.75
N GLU A 279 9.57 1.96 -7.80
CA GLU A 279 9.82 2.21 -6.38
C GLU A 279 11.28 2.62 -6.13
N VAL A 280 12.23 1.98 -6.80
CA VAL A 280 13.66 2.31 -6.68
C VAL A 280 14.04 3.56 -7.49
N LEU A 281 13.47 3.72 -8.70
CA LEU A 281 13.78 4.85 -9.58
C LEU A 281 13.28 6.17 -9.01
N THR A 282 12.14 6.18 -8.33
CA THR A 282 11.53 7.39 -7.79
C THR A 282 12.30 8.00 -6.63
N ASP A 283 13.20 7.25 -5.99
CA ASP A 283 14.15 7.81 -5.02
C ASP A 283 15.13 8.82 -5.65
N SER A 284 15.39 8.70 -6.96
CA SER A 284 16.38 9.53 -7.65
C SER A 284 15.88 10.25 -8.90
N VAL A 285 14.68 9.89 -9.39
CA VAL A 285 14.10 10.39 -10.64
C VAL A 285 12.64 10.78 -10.39
N PRO A 286 12.25 12.05 -10.52
CA PRO A 286 10.85 12.45 -10.38
C PRO A 286 9.95 11.69 -11.35
N LEU A 287 8.83 11.13 -10.87
CA LEU A 287 7.88 10.34 -11.66
C LEU A 287 7.55 10.94 -13.03
N ARG A 288 7.32 12.25 -13.06
CA ARG A 288 6.90 12.97 -14.27
C ARG A 288 8.00 13.19 -15.31
N THR A 289 9.25 12.88 -14.96
CA THR A 289 10.34 12.83 -15.94
C THR A 289 10.34 11.53 -16.73
N LEU A 290 9.43 10.60 -16.35
CA LEU A 290 9.29 9.31 -16.98
C LEU A 290 8.13 9.32 -17.98
N THR A 291 8.46 8.95 -19.20
CA THR A 291 7.49 8.64 -20.25
C THR A 291 7.23 7.13 -20.24
N VAL A 292 5.98 6.77 -20.32
CA VAL A 292 5.51 5.39 -20.41
C VAL A 292 4.94 5.16 -21.81
N ARG A 293 5.52 4.23 -22.54
CA ARG A 293 4.89 3.63 -23.74
C ARG A 293 4.34 2.28 -23.36
N PHE A 294 3.12 1.99 -23.75
CA PHE A 294 2.55 0.68 -23.50
C PHE A 294 1.75 0.18 -24.71
N GLU A 295 1.83 -1.13 -24.91
CA GLU A 295 1.02 -1.86 -25.87
C GLU A 295 0.08 -2.79 -25.11
N GLY A 296 -1.14 -2.96 -25.62
CA GLY A 296 -2.11 -3.81 -24.95
C GLY A 296 -3.52 -3.64 -25.50
N TYR A 297 -4.51 -3.67 -24.62
CA TYR A 297 -5.91 -3.63 -25.01
C TYR A 297 -6.70 -2.65 -24.16
N ASN A 298 -7.67 -1.99 -24.78
CA ASN A 298 -8.67 -1.22 -24.07
C ASN A 298 -9.68 -2.17 -23.41
N ASN A 299 -9.84 -2.09 -22.10
CA ASN A 299 -10.67 -3.03 -21.32
C ASN A 299 -12.18 -2.87 -21.61
N VAL A 300 -12.62 -1.74 -22.16
CA VAL A 300 -14.02 -1.48 -22.49
C VAL A 300 -14.37 -1.91 -23.92
N SER A 301 -13.53 -1.52 -24.90
CA SER A 301 -13.78 -1.82 -26.32
C SER A 301 -13.18 -3.14 -26.80
N GLY A 302 -12.15 -3.64 -26.11
CA GLY A 302 -11.37 -4.82 -26.52
C GLY A 302 -10.38 -4.53 -27.66
N ASP A 303 -10.25 -3.28 -28.09
CA ASP A 303 -9.37 -2.91 -29.20
C ASP A 303 -7.89 -2.98 -28.75
N GLN A 304 -7.06 -3.49 -29.64
CA GLN A 304 -5.62 -3.44 -29.47
C GLN A 304 -5.13 -1.99 -29.61
N ILE A 305 -4.29 -1.56 -28.70
CA ILE A 305 -3.78 -0.18 -28.65
C ILE A 305 -2.27 -0.14 -28.40
N ALA A 306 -1.66 0.93 -28.89
CA ALA A 306 -0.36 1.40 -28.44
C ALA A 306 -0.52 2.88 -28.04
N ARG A 307 -0.06 3.24 -26.86
CA ARG A 307 -0.18 4.60 -26.31
C ARG A 307 1.12 5.00 -25.65
N GLU A 308 1.28 6.30 -25.56
CA GLU A 308 2.38 6.95 -24.87
C GLU A 308 1.83 8.06 -24.00
N GLY A 309 2.39 8.24 -22.80
CA GLY A 309 2.01 9.31 -21.90
C GLY A 309 3.03 9.50 -20.80
N ARG A 310 2.83 10.50 -19.96
CA ARG A 310 3.68 10.75 -18.80
C ARG A 310 3.21 9.92 -17.61
N LEU A 311 4.15 9.41 -16.84
CA LEU A 311 3.83 8.71 -15.61
C LEU A 311 3.32 9.73 -14.59
N ALA A 312 2.09 9.55 -14.17
CA ALA A 312 1.41 10.39 -13.19
C ALA A 312 1.45 9.80 -11.78
N GLY A 313 1.41 8.48 -11.69
CA GLY A 313 1.43 7.73 -10.45
C GLY A 313 1.54 6.24 -10.72
N PHE A 314 1.67 5.46 -9.65
CA PHE A 314 1.57 4.01 -9.72
C PHE A 314 1.03 3.46 -8.41
N TYR A 315 0.47 2.26 -8.47
CA TYR A 315 -0.08 1.57 -7.31
C TYR A 315 0.26 0.09 -7.35
N ALA A 316 0.77 -0.43 -6.24
CA ALA A 316 0.98 -1.85 -6.02
C ALA A 316 0.44 -2.22 -4.64
N SER A 317 -0.47 -3.17 -4.55
CA SER A 317 -0.94 -3.73 -3.29
C SER A 317 -0.42 -5.15 -3.11
N GLU A 318 0.01 -5.46 -1.90
CA GLU A 318 0.34 -6.85 -1.50
C GLU A 318 -0.92 -7.61 -1.04
N PHE A 319 -1.98 -6.91 -0.68
CA PHE A 319 -3.19 -7.48 -0.07
C PHE A 319 -4.33 -7.72 -1.05
N ASP A 320 -4.40 -6.92 -2.10
CA ASP A 320 -5.31 -7.12 -3.22
C ASP A 320 -4.50 -7.32 -4.50
N ASP A 321 -5.00 -8.04 -5.49
CA ASP A 321 -4.29 -8.29 -6.76
C ASP A 321 -4.14 -7.04 -7.64
N ARG A 322 -4.31 -5.82 -7.09
CA ARG A 322 -4.23 -4.57 -7.85
C ARG A 322 -2.80 -4.12 -8.02
N ALA A 323 -2.45 -3.85 -9.27
CA ALA A 323 -1.16 -3.29 -9.67
C ALA A 323 -1.37 -2.51 -10.97
N TYR A 324 -1.15 -1.20 -10.96
CA TYR A 324 -1.38 -0.35 -12.14
C TYR A 324 -0.50 0.90 -12.14
N LEU A 325 -0.35 1.46 -13.35
CA LEU A 325 0.24 2.78 -13.58
C LEU A 325 -0.88 3.79 -13.83
N GLU A 326 -0.70 4.99 -13.38
CA GLU A 326 -1.47 6.18 -13.77
C GLU A 326 -0.67 6.95 -14.81
N ILE A 327 -1.24 7.17 -15.98
CA ILE A 327 -0.54 7.76 -17.11
C ILE A 327 -1.39 8.91 -17.68
N ASP A 328 -0.77 10.08 -17.81
CA ASP A 328 -1.38 11.22 -18.47
C ASP A 328 -1.17 11.10 -19.98
N ILE A 329 -2.25 10.80 -20.72
CA ILE A 329 -2.24 10.66 -22.18
C ILE A 329 -3.02 11.81 -22.84
N VAL A 330 -2.58 12.23 -24.02
CA VAL A 330 -3.32 13.19 -24.86
C VAL A 330 -4.09 12.41 -25.93
N GLU A 331 -5.42 12.44 -25.90
CA GLU A 331 -6.26 11.77 -26.89
C GLU A 331 -6.75 12.76 -27.96
N GLY A 332 -6.31 12.54 -29.20
CA GLY A 332 -6.78 13.30 -30.38
C GLY A 332 -6.44 14.79 -30.33
N ASP A 333 -7.44 15.65 -30.56
CA ASP A 333 -7.29 17.12 -30.55
C ASP A 333 -7.60 17.72 -29.16
N ALA A 334 -7.53 16.93 -28.07
CA ALA A 334 -7.77 17.44 -26.73
C ALA A 334 -6.65 18.37 -26.27
N GLU A 335 -7.02 19.56 -25.76
CA GLU A 335 -6.06 20.55 -25.27
C GLU A 335 -5.44 20.17 -23.89
N SER A 336 -6.04 19.20 -23.19
CA SER A 336 -5.58 18.76 -21.86
C SER A 336 -5.37 17.24 -21.81
N PRO A 337 -4.31 16.75 -21.13
CA PRO A 337 -4.10 15.35 -20.92
C PRO A 337 -5.18 14.74 -20.01
N ARG A 338 -5.51 13.48 -20.24
CA ARG A 338 -6.37 12.68 -19.40
C ARG A 338 -5.56 11.64 -18.67
N THR A 339 -5.69 11.55 -17.36
CA THR A 339 -5.10 10.46 -16.58
C THR A 339 -5.91 9.18 -16.79
N VAL A 340 -5.21 8.11 -17.15
CA VAL A 340 -5.77 6.77 -17.36
C VAL A 340 -5.03 5.77 -16.53
N THR A 341 -5.70 4.68 -16.16
CA THR A 341 -5.11 3.57 -15.44
C THR A 341 -4.71 2.44 -16.38
N VAL A 342 -3.50 1.93 -16.21
CA VAL A 342 -2.93 0.85 -17.03
C VAL A 342 -2.49 -0.29 -16.13
N GLY A 343 -3.22 -1.39 -16.16
CA GLY A 343 -2.90 -2.60 -15.42
C GLY A 343 -2.07 -3.59 -16.22
N GLY A 344 -1.67 -4.69 -15.56
CA GLY A 344 -0.95 -5.78 -16.22
C GLY A 344 -1.86 -6.72 -17.00
N TRP A 345 -1.28 -7.79 -17.54
CA TRP A 345 -2.00 -8.82 -18.29
C TRP A 345 -3.17 -9.39 -17.47
N HIS A 346 -4.35 -9.43 -18.10
CA HIS A 346 -5.64 -9.79 -17.49
C HIS A 346 -6.21 -8.82 -16.43
N SER A 347 -5.67 -7.63 -16.28
CA SER A 347 -6.36 -6.58 -15.53
C SER A 347 -7.71 -6.27 -16.21
N ARG A 348 -8.75 -6.04 -15.41
CA ARG A 348 -10.11 -5.76 -15.91
C ARG A 348 -10.76 -4.54 -15.25
N ARG A 349 -10.07 -3.97 -14.25
CA ARG A 349 -10.58 -2.83 -13.48
C ARG A 349 -10.03 -1.51 -14.00
N GLU A 350 -8.86 -1.55 -14.58
CA GLU A 350 -8.13 -0.43 -15.15
C GLU A 350 -8.68 -0.08 -16.56
N ASP A 351 -8.41 1.12 -17.05
CA ASP A 351 -8.86 1.55 -18.39
C ASP A 351 -8.23 0.70 -19.49
N PHE A 352 -6.96 0.30 -19.29
CA PHE A 352 -6.18 -0.48 -20.23
C PHE A 352 -5.48 -1.65 -19.57
N MET A 353 -5.28 -2.70 -20.35
CA MET A 353 -4.48 -3.87 -20.02
C MET A 353 -3.20 -3.85 -20.87
N ALA A 354 -2.03 -3.73 -20.24
CA ALA A 354 -0.76 -3.73 -20.93
C ALA A 354 -0.20 -5.15 -21.14
N THR A 355 0.31 -5.41 -22.32
CA THR A 355 1.11 -6.59 -22.66
C THR A 355 2.59 -6.30 -22.61
N SER A 356 2.99 -5.05 -22.90
CA SER A 356 4.34 -4.53 -22.69
C SER A 356 4.29 -3.08 -22.22
N ILE A 357 5.26 -2.69 -21.41
CA ILE A 357 5.43 -1.35 -20.85
C ILE A 357 6.90 -0.98 -21.06
N GLU A 358 7.15 0.20 -21.58
CA GLU A 358 8.50 0.76 -21.75
C GLU A 358 8.58 2.07 -20.97
N LEU A 359 9.54 2.15 -20.05
CA LEU A 359 9.87 3.38 -19.32
C LEU A 359 11.06 4.05 -20.00
N GLU A 360 10.96 5.34 -20.24
CA GLU A 360 12.01 6.17 -20.81
C GLU A 360 12.14 7.47 -20.02
N LYS A 361 13.37 7.92 -19.79
CA LYS A 361 13.60 9.24 -19.17
C LYS A 361 13.57 10.32 -20.24
N HIS A 362 12.73 11.31 -20.06
CA HIS A 362 12.71 12.47 -20.94
C HIS A 362 13.87 13.41 -20.59
N GLU A 363 14.79 13.68 -21.53
CA GLU A 363 15.95 14.54 -21.30
C GLU A 363 15.61 16.04 -21.19
N ASP A 364 14.47 16.46 -21.74
CA ASP A 364 14.02 17.86 -21.80
C ASP A 364 12.94 18.21 -20.76
N TRP A 365 12.95 17.58 -19.58
CA TRP A 365 12.02 17.99 -18.56
C TRP A 365 12.47 19.34 -17.96
N SER A 366 11.89 20.41 -18.44
CA SER A 366 11.72 21.65 -17.68
C SER A 366 10.39 21.55 -16.92
N ALA A 367 10.33 21.94 -15.66
CA ALA A 367 9.08 22.11 -14.95
C ALA A 367 8.06 22.77 -15.89
N GLU A 368 6.87 22.17 -16.07
CA GLU A 368 5.84 22.84 -16.87
C GLU A 368 5.58 24.20 -16.25
N ALA A 369 5.46 25.22 -17.08
CA ALA A 369 5.02 26.52 -16.59
C ALA A 369 3.63 26.33 -15.95
N LEU A 370 3.41 26.98 -14.82
CA LEU A 370 2.07 27.01 -14.22
C LEU A 370 1.08 27.57 -15.24
N ASP A 371 -0.13 27.06 -15.23
CA ASP A 371 -1.19 27.59 -16.10
C ASP A 371 -1.60 29.01 -15.71
N ASP A 372 -2.18 29.73 -16.67
CA ASP A 372 -2.56 31.12 -16.46
C ASP A 372 -3.57 31.28 -15.30
N GLU A 373 -4.46 30.29 -15.12
CA GLU A 373 -5.44 30.25 -14.02
C GLU A 373 -4.72 30.24 -12.65
N THR A 374 -3.75 29.34 -12.47
CA THR A 374 -2.94 29.29 -11.25
C THR A 374 -2.18 30.60 -10.99
N LEU A 375 -1.58 31.17 -12.03
CA LEU A 375 -0.83 32.43 -11.91
C LEU A 375 -1.75 33.60 -11.52
N ASP A 376 -2.96 33.66 -12.10
CA ASP A 376 -3.95 34.69 -11.76
C ASP A 376 -4.43 34.53 -10.30
N HIS A 377 -4.60 33.27 -9.83
CA HIS A 377 -4.98 32.98 -8.45
C HIS A 377 -3.88 33.42 -7.46
N ILE A 378 -2.62 33.10 -7.74
CA ILE A 378 -1.47 33.57 -6.93
C ILE A 378 -1.38 35.10 -6.92
N ALA A 379 -1.53 35.75 -8.05
CA ALA A 379 -1.49 37.21 -8.16
C ALA A 379 -2.63 37.86 -7.37
N THR A 380 -3.81 37.28 -7.42
CA THR A 380 -4.98 37.72 -6.65
C THR A 380 -4.73 37.57 -5.15
N CYS A 381 -4.24 36.41 -4.70
CA CYS A 381 -3.89 36.16 -3.31
C CYS A 381 -2.83 37.13 -2.78
N ARG A 382 -1.78 37.41 -3.56
CA ARG A 382 -0.73 38.42 -3.21
C ARG A 382 -1.30 39.82 -3.00
N THR A 383 -2.39 40.13 -3.68
CA THR A 383 -3.05 41.45 -3.60
C THR A 383 -4.02 41.51 -2.43
N GLU A 384 -4.73 40.45 -2.16
CA GLU A 384 -5.75 40.37 -1.11
C GLU A 384 -5.15 40.10 0.28
N LEU A 385 -4.06 39.31 0.35
CA LEU A 385 -3.40 38.96 1.61
C LEU A 385 -2.88 40.23 2.33
N PRO A 386 -3.36 40.56 3.54
CA PRO A 386 -2.98 41.77 4.23
C PRO A 386 -1.50 41.75 4.69
N ASP A 387 -0.86 42.92 4.85
CA ASP A 387 0.50 43.02 5.36
C ASP A 387 0.67 42.52 6.80
N ALA A 388 -0.39 42.58 7.57
CA ALA A 388 -0.51 42.00 8.89
C ALA A 388 -1.94 41.45 9.01
N VAL A 389 -2.07 40.29 9.64
CA VAL A 389 -3.37 39.68 9.91
C VAL A 389 -4.24 40.54 10.82
N SER A 390 -5.56 40.40 10.71
CA SER A 390 -6.51 41.10 11.57
C SER A 390 -6.28 40.82 13.04
N GLY A 391 -5.73 39.64 13.35
CA GLY A 391 -5.69 39.06 14.68
C GLY A 391 -7.08 38.66 15.16
N GLY A 392 -7.17 37.91 16.21
CA GLY A 392 -8.44 37.44 16.79
C GLY A 392 -8.31 36.07 17.37
N ASP A 393 -9.45 35.48 17.73
CA ASP A 393 -9.51 34.21 18.45
C ASP A 393 -9.81 33.05 17.47
N ALA A 394 -8.91 32.08 17.44
CA ALA A 394 -9.07 30.84 16.68
C ALA A 394 -9.25 29.64 17.64
N ILE A 395 -10.26 28.84 17.45
CA ILE A 395 -10.49 27.61 18.24
C ILE A 395 -10.12 26.39 17.38
N VAL A 396 -9.19 25.55 17.89
CA VAL A 396 -8.72 24.39 17.16
C VAL A 396 -8.88 23.12 18.02
N GLY A 397 -9.46 22.06 17.46
CA GLY A 397 -9.67 20.78 18.17
C GLY A 397 -9.99 19.62 17.19
N PHE A 398 -10.07 18.33 17.64
CA PHE A 398 -10.06 17.86 19.03
C PHE A 398 -8.98 16.83 19.30
N ASP A 399 -7.99 16.69 18.45
CA ASP A 399 -6.93 15.70 18.65
C ASP A 399 -5.77 16.20 19.52
N GLY A 400 -4.71 15.41 19.62
CA GLY A 400 -3.50 15.75 20.35
C GLY A 400 -2.57 14.55 20.37
N TYR A 401 -1.51 14.63 19.57
CA TYR A 401 -0.52 13.60 19.41
C TYR A 401 0.84 14.02 19.93
N ILE A 402 1.63 13.04 20.37
CA ILE A 402 3.07 13.20 20.53
C ILE A 402 3.71 12.21 19.57
N ASP A 403 4.42 12.75 18.60
CA ASP A 403 5.11 11.98 17.58
C ASP A 403 6.56 11.74 18.01
N TYR A 404 6.88 10.46 18.29
CA TYR A 404 8.24 10.02 18.59
C TYR A 404 8.89 9.51 17.33
N ILE A 405 9.82 10.27 16.79
CA ILE A 405 10.59 9.87 15.60
C ILE A 405 11.80 9.08 16.06
N ARG A 406 11.93 7.85 15.58
CA ARG A 406 12.92 6.87 16.05
C ARG A 406 13.60 6.18 14.88
N SER A 407 14.91 5.93 15.05
CA SER A 407 15.68 5.05 14.18
C SER A 407 15.87 3.69 14.83
N LEU A 408 15.80 2.62 14.06
CA LEU A 408 16.11 1.27 14.54
C LEU A 408 17.62 1.02 14.56
N VAL A 409 18.11 0.44 15.64
CA VAL A 409 19.52 0.07 15.78
C VAL A 409 19.76 -1.30 15.15
N GLY A 410 20.58 -1.34 14.12
CA GLY A 410 21.02 -2.57 13.48
C GLY A 410 22.17 -3.25 14.26
N GLU A 411 23.35 -2.65 14.25
CA GLU A 411 24.50 -3.15 14.98
C GLU A 411 25.06 -2.08 15.94
N ARG A 412 25.17 -2.42 17.22
CA ARG A 412 25.77 -1.52 18.21
C ARG A 412 27.26 -1.76 18.33
N LYS A 413 28.06 -0.81 17.86
CA LYS A 413 29.55 -0.85 17.91
C LYS A 413 30.12 -0.37 19.26
N SER A 414 29.39 0.57 19.92
CA SER A 414 29.73 1.09 21.25
C SER A 414 28.49 1.71 21.89
N PRO A 415 28.55 2.11 23.19
CA PRO A 415 27.38 2.75 23.84
C PRO A 415 26.80 3.99 23.11
N ARG A 416 27.63 4.64 22.27
CA ARG A 416 27.25 5.86 21.54
C ARG A 416 27.41 5.74 20.01
N MET A 417 27.80 4.56 19.51
CA MET A 417 28.03 4.32 18.10
C MET A 417 27.28 3.07 17.66
N TYR A 418 26.41 3.21 16.71
CA TYR A 418 25.59 2.14 16.14
C TYR A 418 25.37 2.41 14.66
N ASP A 419 25.11 1.35 13.92
CA ASP A 419 24.59 1.43 12.57
C ASP A 419 23.05 1.40 12.67
N GLU A 420 22.40 2.19 11.86
CA GLU A 420 20.93 2.22 11.76
C GLU A 420 20.46 1.17 10.75
N ILE A 421 19.26 0.65 10.95
CA ILE A 421 18.53 -0.05 9.91
C ILE A 421 17.83 1.03 9.10
N ASP A 422 18.44 1.41 7.99
CA ASP A 422 17.99 2.52 7.15
C ASP A 422 17.07 2.08 5.99
N GLU A 423 16.96 0.77 5.75
CA GLU A 423 16.11 0.21 4.71
C GLU A 423 14.93 -0.56 5.31
N PHE A 424 13.72 -0.25 4.87
CA PHE A 424 12.49 -0.96 5.25
C PHE A 424 12.54 -2.44 4.87
N ASP A 425 13.15 -2.75 3.71
CA ASP A 425 13.37 -4.11 3.26
C ASP A 425 14.23 -4.91 4.24
N THR A 426 15.24 -4.31 4.85
CA THR A 426 16.04 -4.95 5.90
C THR A 426 15.19 -5.33 7.10
N LEU A 427 14.29 -4.46 7.55
CA LEU A 427 13.33 -4.78 8.62
C LEU A 427 12.43 -5.95 8.22
N ARG A 428 11.88 -5.94 7.00
CA ARG A 428 11.02 -7.00 6.45
C ARG A 428 11.74 -8.36 6.45
N GLU A 429 12.99 -8.39 6.01
CA GLU A 429 13.81 -9.61 6.02
C GLU A 429 14.06 -10.13 7.44
N MET A 430 14.37 -9.26 8.39
CA MET A 430 14.56 -9.64 9.78
C MET A 430 13.31 -10.24 10.39
N VAL A 431 12.13 -9.65 10.14
CA VAL A 431 10.83 -10.16 10.58
C VAL A 431 10.54 -11.52 9.95
N THR A 432 10.74 -11.65 8.65
CA THR A 432 10.51 -12.90 7.89
C THR A 432 11.42 -14.02 8.41
N ARG A 433 12.71 -13.74 8.60
CA ARG A 433 13.69 -14.70 9.13
C ARG A 433 13.36 -15.14 10.57
N ALA A 434 12.97 -14.20 11.43
CA ALA A 434 12.59 -14.51 12.80
C ALA A 434 11.33 -15.38 12.84
N SER A 435 10.33 -15.07 12.01
CA SER A 435 9.11 -15.87 11.85
C SER A 435 9.42 -17.28 11.38
N ALA A 436 10.26 -17.45 10.36
CA ALA A 436 10.66 -18.76 9.83
C ALA A 436 11.43 -19.63 10.84
N GLN A 437 12.13 -19.01 11.79
CA GLN A 437 12.94 -19.69 12.81
C GLN A 437 12.22 -19.82 14.16
N ASP A 438 10.97 -19.38 14.26
CA ASP A 438 10.19 -19.34 15.52
C ASP A 438 10.95 -18.63 16.66
N LYS A 439 11.64 -17.53 16.31
CA LYS A 439 12.42 -16.73 17.25
C LYS A 439 11.70 -15.44 17.58
N THR A 440 11.85 -15.01 18.84
CA THR A 440 11.45 -13.66 19.24
C THR A 440 12.40 -12.67 18.60
N LEU A 441 11.86 -11.69 17.89
CA LEU A 441 12.58 -10.55 17.36
C LEU A 441 12.51 -9.42 18.37
N GLN A 442 13.64 -8.80 18.65
CA GLN A 442 13.73 -7.66 19.56
C GLN A 442 14.58 -6.59 18.88
N PHE A 443 13.98 -5.41 18.75
CA PHE A 443 14.66 -4.24 18.25
C PHE A 443 15.05 -3.29 19.38
N GLU A 444 16.18 -2.63 19.22
CA GLU A 444 16.54 -1.44 19.96
C GLU A 444 16.29 -0.24 19.05
N TRP A 445 15.77 0.85 19.59
CA TRP A 445 15.60 2.10 18.86
C TRP A 445 16.27 3.26 19.59
N VAL A 446 16.57 4.31 18.85
CA VAL A 446 17.05 5.58 19.38
C VAL A 446 16.05 6.66 18.96
N GLU A 447 15.61 7.45 19.93
CA GLU A 447 14.76 8.61 19.66
C GLU A 447 15.61 9.72 19.03
N SER A 448 15.19 10.20 17.86
CA SER A 448 15.85 11.30 17.14
C SER A 448 15.16 12.62 17.40
N ARG A 449 13.83 12.63 17.39
CA ARG A 449 12.99 13.81 17.69
C ARG A 449 11.71 13.43 18.39
N ARG A 450 11.11 14.45 19.02
CA ARG A 450 9.82 14.37 19.67
C ARG A 450 9.08 15.67 19.40
N LEU A 451 7.88 15.60 18.85
CA LEU A 451 7.12 16.73 18.38
C LEU A 451 5.66 16.63 18.80
N PRO A 452 4.98 17.76 19.05
CA PRO A 452 3.52 17.76 19.10
C PRO A 452 3.00 17.52 17.67
N GLY A 453 1.99 16.67 17.55
CA GLY A 453 1.39 16.26 16.29
C GLY A 453 -0.13 16.34 16.30
N GLY A 454 -0.71 16.01 15.15
CA GLY A 454 -2.14 16.08 14.90
C GLY A 454 -2.61 17.42 14.37
N HIS A 455 -3.81 17.41 13.80
CA HIS A 455 -4.44 18.59 13.21
C HIS A 455 -4.46 19.80 14.15
N THR A 456 -4.83 19.55 15.42
CA THR A 456 -4.93 20.61 16.44
C THR A 456 -3.60 21.31 16.66
N ALA A 457 -2.50 20.56 16.74
CA ALA A 457 -1.18 21.16 16.94
C ALA A 457 -0.69 21.89 15.68
N HIS A 458 -0.80 21.27 14.50
CA HIS A 458 -0.30 21.85 13.26
C HIS A 458 -1.06 23.11 12.84
N VAL A 459 -2.39 23.07 12.86
CA VAL A 459 -3.22 24.24 12.51
C VAL A 459 -3.06 25.33 13.57
N GLY A 460 -3.08 24.96 14.86
CA GLY A 460 -2.87 25.88 15.95
C GLY A 460 -1.54 26.63 15.83
N GLN A 461 -0.45 25.92 15.53
CA GLN A 461 0.87 26.50 15.39
C GLN A 461 0.97 27.48 14.21
N VAL A 462 0.34 27.16 13.06
CA VAL A 462 0.31 28.08 11.92
C VAL A 462 -0.45 29.36 12.28
N LEU A 463 -1.66 29.24 12.86
CA LEU A 463 -2.48 30.39 13.22
C LEU A 463 -1.82 31.26 14.29
N ASP A 464 -1.20 30.67 15.31
CA ASP A 464 -0.44 31.37 16.35
C ASP A 464 0.78 32.11 15.74
N THR A 465 1.55 31.40 14.88
CA THR A 465 2.76 31.97 14.24
C THR A 465 2.43 33.17 13.35
N VAL A 466 1.27 33.17 12.69
CA VAL A 466 0.86 34.33 11.86
C VAL A 466 0.21 35.45 12.66
N GLY A 467 -0.17 35.23 13.94
CA GLY A 467 -0.60 36.27 14.87
C GLY A 467 -2.04 36.19 15.38
N TYR A 468 -2.71 35.03 15.28
CA TYR A 468 -3.99 34.76 15.93
C TYR A 468 -3.79 34.22 17.36
N ASP A 469 -4.74 34.46 18.27
CA ASP A 469 -4.81 33.80 19.58
C ASP A 469 -5.42 32.41 19.39
N ALA A 470 -4.56 31.41 19.16
CA ALA A 470 -4.99 30.05 18.91
C ALA A 470 -5.26 29.32 20.22
N GLN A 471 -6.53 29.02 20.49
CA GLN A 471 -7.02 28.29 21.65
C GLN A 471 -7.25 26.83 21.28
N LEU A 472 -6.45 25.91 21.83
CA LEU A 472 -6.46 24.50 21.45
C LEU A 472 -7.27 23.66 22.44
N VAL A 473 -8.16 22.81 21.95
CA VAL A 473 -8.96 21.88 22.72
C VAL A 473 -8.63 20.46 22.26
N GLY A 474 -7.98 19.67 23.12
CA GLY A 474 -7.52 18.33 22.69
C GLY A 474 -6.88 17.52 23.83
N PHE A 475 -6.13 16.51 23.48
CA PHE A 475 -5.51 15.59 24.41
C PHE A 475 -4.04 15.96 24.63
N PHE A 476 -3.77 16.83 25.60
CA PHE A 476 -2.43 17.39 25.86
C PHE A 476 -1.79 16.92 27.17
N GLY A 477 -2.49 16.08 27.93
CA GLY A 477 -2.05 15.58 29.25
C GLY A 477 -2.57 16.37 30.43
N GLN A 478 -2.54 15.75 31.62
CA GLN A 478 -2.88 16.37 32.90
C GLN A 478 -1.86 15.90 33.94
N PRO A 479 -0.79 16.68 34.22
CA PRO A 479 -0.49 18.03 33.69
C PRO A 479 -0.21 18.01 32.16
N ILE A 480 -0.24 19.20 31.56
CA ILE A 480 0.14 19.39 30.15
C ILE A 480 1.54 18.81 29.94
N ARG A 481 1.72 18.10 28.84
CA ARG A 481 3.00 17.49 28.48
C ARG A 481 3.96 18.55 27.96
N ASP A 482 5.24 18.35 28.24
CA ASP A 482 6.31 19.29 27.87
C ASP A 482 6.32 19.55 26.35
N GLU A 483 6.01 18.56 25.52
CA GLU A 483 5.97 18.64 24.08
C GLU A 483 5.01 19.74 23.57
N PHE A 484 3.89 19.95 24.28
CA PHE A 484 2.94 21.01 23.94
C PHE A 484 3.27 22.34 24.62
N SER A 485 3.71 22.32 25.89
CA SER A 485 4.01 23.57 26.63
C SER A 485 5.30 24.25 26.18
N GLU A 486 6.17 23.56 25.43
CA GLU A 486 7.33 24.17 24.76
C GLU A 486 6.96 24.95 23.49
N VAL A 487 5.79 24.67 22.91
CA VAL A 487 5.32 25.27 21.65
C VAL A 487 4.18 26.26 21.86
N PHE A 488 3.30 25.99 22.81
CA PHE A 488 2.11 26.79 23.09
C PHE A 488 2.08 27.29 24.53
N ASP A 489 1.48 28.42 24.76
CA ASP A 489 1.20 28.90 26.11
C ASP A 489 0.19 27.94 26.79
N GLU A 490 0.45 27.54 28.06
CA GLU A 490 -0.41 26.59 28.77
C GLU A 490 -1.86 27.10 28.91
N ASP A 491 -2.06 28.42 29.00
CA ASP A 491 -3.39 29.04 29.09
C ASP A 491 -4.20 28.88 27.79
N ALA A 492 -3.54 28.67 26.66
CA ALA A 492 -4.15 28.39 25.36
C ALA A 492 -4.61 26.92 25.24
N LEU A 493 -4.06 26.00 26.05
CA LEU A 493 -4.31 24.58 25.99
C LEU A 493 -5.45 24.15 26.94
N LEU A 494 -6.51 23.59 26.39
CA LEU A 494 -7.58 22.93 27.12
C LEU A 494 -7.50 21.42 26.97
N SER A 495 -6.86 20.75 27.92
CA SER A 495 -6.64 19.31 27.83
C SER A 495 -7.85 18.49 28.25
N LEU A 496 -8.26 17.56 27.38
CA LEU A 496 -9.30 16.55 27.57
C LEU A 496 -8.76 15.24 28.17
N GLY A 497 -7.43 15.09 28.31
CA GLY A 497 -6.82 13.87 28.80
C GLY A 497 -5.39 13.63 28.31
N PRO A 498 -4.87 12.41 28.48
CA PRO A 498 -3.54 12.07 27.99
C PRO A 498 -3.49 12.11 26.46
N PRO A 499 -2.38 12.59 25.87
CA PRO A 499 -2.21 12.61 24.42
C PRO A 499 -2.12 11.20 23.84
N THR A 500 -2.50 11.07 22.59
CA THR A 500 -2.18 9.91 21.77
C THR A 500 -0.67 9.91 21.46
N VAL A 501 -0.09 8.74 21.37
CA VAL A 501 1.33 8.58 21.05
C VAL A 501 1.44 7.87 19.70
N THR A 502 2.21 8.46 18.79
CA THR A 502 2.62 7.82 17.55
C THR A 502 4.13 7.56 17.58
N GLU A 503 4.52 6.32 17.41
CA GLU A 503 5.89 5.90 17.25
C GLU A 503 6.19 5.79 15.75
N TYR A 504 6.99 6.70 15.23
CA TYR A 504 7.47 6.70 13.86
C TYR A 504 8.80 5.97 13.80
N LEU A 505 8.84 4.81 13.19
CA LEU A 505 10.09 4.16 12.80
C LEU A 505 10.41 4.61 11.38
N GLN A 506 11.46 5.39 11.25
CA GLN A 506 11.87 6.02 10.01
C GLN A 506 12.97 5.22 9.32
N PHE A 507 12.87 5.09 8.00
CA PHE A 507 13.82 4.45 7.11
C PHE A 507 14.08 5.38 5.92
N GLY A 508 15.18 5.17 5.22
CA GLY A 508 15.48 5.93 4.01
C GLY A 508 14.49 5.72 2.85
N ASP A 509 13.79 4.57 2.86
CA ASP A 509 12.83 4.14 1.83
C ASP A 509 11.39 4.02 2.34
N GLY A 510 11.08 4.46 3.56
CA GLY A 510 9.73 4.40 4.11
C GLY A 510 9.64 4.62 5.61
N LYS A 511 8.45 4.40 6.17
CA LYS A 511 8.19 4.55 7.60
C LYS A 511 7.16 3.54 8.09
N VAL A 512 7.25 3.19 9.39
CA VAL A 512 6.25 2.38 10.09
C VAL A 512 5.71 3.18 11.26
N LEU A 513 4.40 3.29 11.36
CA LEU A 513 3.72 4.00 12.42
C LEU A 513 3.02 3.01 13.35
N PHE A 514 3.18 3.23 14.66
CA PHE A 514 2.39 2.57 15.69
C PHE A 514 1.67 3.64 16.49
N THR A 515 0.35 3.73 16.31
CA THR A 515 -0.46 4.74 16.96
C THR A 515 -1.31 4.11 18.06
N ASP A 516 -1.22 4.65 19.27
CA ASP A 516 -2.16 4.35 20.34
C ASP A 516 -3.35 5.29 20.21
N SER A 517 -4.53 4.79 19.89
CA SER A 517 -5.74 5.61 19.68
C SER A 517 -6.23 6.37 20.91
N GLY A 518 -5.67 6.07 22.10
CA GLY A 518 -5.83 6.85 23.31
C GLY A 518 -7.28 7.15 23.72
N GLY A 519 -7.49 8.40 24.18
CA GLY A 519 -8.80 8.87 24.67
C GLY A 519 -9.80 9.27 23.60
N HIS A 520 -9.37 9.40 22.32
CA HIS A 520 -10.21 9.89 21.22
C HIS A 520 -11.44 9.00 20.99
N GLN A 521 -11.28 7.67 21.13
CA GLN A 521 -12.37 6.71 20.92
C GLN A 521 -13.51 6.82 21.95
N ALA A 522 -13.25 7.42 23.10
CA ALA A 522 -14.25 7.63 24.14
C ALA A 522 -14.86 9.04 24.11
N LEU A 523 -14.37 9.92 23.21
CA LEU A 523 -14.84 11.29 23.12
C LEU A 523 -16.19 11.36 22.39
N ASN A 524 -17.16 11.95 23.05
CA ASN A 524 -18.48 12.31 22.53
C ASN A 524 -18.99 13.55 23.30
N TRP A 525 -20.18 14.01 22.97
CA TRP A 525 -20.72 15.21 23.63
C TRP A 525 -20.84 15.10 25.13
N GLU A 526 -21.25 13.94 25.68
CA GLU A 526 -21.39 13.75 27.12
C GLU A 526 -20.04 13.78 27.82
N THR A 527 -19.06 13.03 27.28
CA THR A 527 -17.70 12.99 27.82
C THR A 527 -16.98 14.32 27.68
N LEU A 528 -17.16 15.05 26.58
CA LEU A 528 -16.62 16.39 26.40
C LEU A 528 -17.15 17.33 27.51
N ARG A 529 -18.42 17.25 27.83
CA ARG A 529 -19.04 18.05 28.91
C ARG A 529 -18.63 17.65 30.32
N GLU A 530 -18.15 16.43 30.52
CA GLU A 530 -17.55 16.01 31.80
C GLU A 530 -16.18 16.69 32.01
N TYR A 531 -15.41 16.86 30.93
CA TYR A 531 -14.12 17.54 30.97
C TYR A 531 -14.28 19.07 30.98
N VAL A 532 -15.21 19.58 30.17
CA VAL A 532 -15.38 21.04 29.96
C VAL A 532 -16.83 21.45 30.20
N PRO A 533 -17.09 22.25 31.24
CA PRO A 533 -18.44 22.81 31.49
C PRO A 533 -18.96 23.59 30.27
N LEU A 534 -20.26 23.52 30.03
CA LEU A 534 -20.93 24.17 28.90
C LEU A 534 -20.60 25.67 28.78
N GLU A 535 -20.59 26.34 29.94
CA GLU A 535 -20.28 27.78 30.03
C GLU A 535 -18.85 28.07 29.51
N LYS A 536 -17.91 27.15 29.73
CA LYS A 536 -16.53 27.31 29.26
C LYS A 536 -16.43 27.05 27.77
N ILE A 537 -17.17 26.07 27.23
CA ILE A 537 -17.26 25.83 25.77
C ILE A 537 -17.86 27.07 25.11
N ALA A 538 -18.99 27.55 25.63
CA ALA A 538 -19.67 28.74 25.14
C ALA A 538 -18.78 29.99 25.19
N SER A 539 -18.05 30.20 26.28
CA SER A 539 -17.19 31.39 26.42
C SER A 539 -15.99 31.38 25.49
N ARG A 540 -15.53 30.21 25.02
CA ARG A 540 -14.46 30.12 24.04
C ARG A 540 -14.96 30.32 22.63
N LEU A 541 -16.18 29.85 22.33
CA LEU A 541 -16.78 30.00 21.00
C LEU A 541 -17.43 31.39 20.79
N ASP A 542 -17.76 32.10 21.87
CA ASP A 542 -18.43 33.40 21.79
C ASP A 542 -17.47 34.52 21.36
N GLY A 543 -17.53 34.89 20.10
CA GLY A 543 -16.67 35.88 19.48
C GLY A 543 -15.41 35.29 18.83
N ALA A 544 -15.29 33.97 18.78
CA ALA A 544 -14.24 33.35 17.99
C ALA A 544 -14.41 33.67 16.49
N ASP A 545 -13.34 33.99 15.81
CA ASP A 545 -13.39 34.34 14.38
C ASP A 545 -13.47 33.06 13.54
N ILE A 546 -12.79 31.98 13.95
CA ILE A 546 -12.78 30.71 13.24
C ILE A 546 -12.71 29.52 14.19
N VAL A 547 -13.32 28.40 13.74
CA VAL A 547 -13.20 27.09 14.39
C VAL A 547 -12.58 26.11 13.40
N SER A 548 -11.49 25.41 13.76
CA SER A 548 -10.89 24.36 12.96
C SER A 548 -10.97 23.01 13.70
N ILE A 549 -11.54 22.00 13.05
CA ILE A 549 -11.78 20.68 13.63
C ILE A 549 -11.10 19.61 12.79
N GLY A 550 -10.23 18.83 13.45
CA GLY A 550 -9.61 17.64 12.88
C GLY A 550 -9.91 16.37 13.68
N GLY A 551 -9.27 15.27 13.31
CA GLY A 551 -9.41 14.00 14.00
C GLY A 551 -10.77 13.34 13.83
N TRP A 552 -11.46 13.59 12.71
CA TRP A 552 -12.82 13.09 12.45
C TRP A 552 -12.93 11.57 12.67
N ALA A 553 -12.17 10.76 11.93
CA ALA A 553 -12.26 9.30 12.02
C ALA A 553 -11.75 8.73 13.36
N LEU A 554 -10.97 9.49 14.11
CA LEU A 554 -10.45 9.09 15.42
C LEU A 554 -11.51 9.16 16.52
N ILE A 555 -12.55 9.96 16.32
CA ILE A 555 -13.64 10.20 17.25
C ILE A 555 -14.92 9.56 16.71
N PRO A 556 -15.22 8.29 17.05
CA PRO A 556 -16.34 7.55 16.42
C PRO A 556 -17.72 8.19 16.59
N GLU A 557 -17.90 9.05 17.61
CA GLU A 557 -19.16 9.73 17.92
C GLU A 557 -19.04 11.26 17.76
N ILE A 558 -18.20 11.73 16.80
CA ILE A 558 -17.97 13.16 16.55
C ILE A 558 -19.26 13.91 16.20
N SER A 559 -20.19 13.26 15.49
CA SER A 559 -21.51 13.81 15.17
C SER A 559 -22.25 14.31 16.43
N THR A 560 -22.13 13.58 17.55
CA THR A 560 -22.78 13.99 18.80
C THR A 560 -22.20 15.31 19.37
N ILE A 561 -20.91 15.57 19.08
CA ILE A 561 -20.26 16.82 19.49
C ILE A 561 -20.78 17.97 18.64
N TRP A 562 -20.85 17.79 17.31
CA TRP A 562 -21.40 18.80 16.40
C TRP A 562 -22.86 19.12 16.70
N GLU A 563 -23.68 18.10 16.92
CA GLU A 563 -25.08 18.27 17.35
C GLU A 563 -25.19 18.98 18.69
N GLY A 564 -24.36 18.59 19.67
CA GLY A 564 -24.33 19.20 20.98
C GLY A 564 -23.90 20.68 20.96
N ILE A 565 -22.93 21.02 20.11
CA ILE A 565 -22.54 22.43 19.90
C ILE A 565 -23.70 23.20 19.26
N TYR A 566 -24.31 22.67 18.21
CA TYR A 566 -25.44 23.30 17.53
C TYR A 566 -26.65 23.51 18.47
N GLU A 567 -27.05 22.48 19.20
CA GLU A 567 -28.28 22.51 20.00
C GLU A 567 -28.12 23.27 21.33
N GLN A 568 -26.94 23.19 21.95
CA GLN A 568 -26.77 23.65 23.34
C GLN A 568 -25.81 24.84 23.48
N VAL A 569 -24.88 25.03 22.55
CA VAL A 569 -23.90 26.12 22.63
C VAL A 569 -24.33 27.31 21.76
N PHE A 570 -24.60 27.13 20.50
CA PHE A 570 -24.94 28.22 19.59
C PHE A 570 -26.13 29.08 20.05
N PRO A 571 -27.23 28.51 20.64
CA PRO A 571 -28.33 29.33 21.14
C PRO A 571 -27.99 30.29 22.26
N VAL A 572 -26.86 30.11 22.93
CA VAL A 572 -26.44 30.95 24.09
C VAL A 572 -25.28 31.91 23.72
N LEU A 573 -24.68 31.78 22.52
CA LEU A 573 -23.66 32.69 22.03
C LEU A 573 -24.23 34.04 21.70
N SER A 574 -23.48 35.09 22.01
CA SER A 574 -23.81 36.48 21.62
C SER A 574 -23.29 36.79 20.21
N SER A 575 -22.16 36.18 19.87
CA SER A 575 -21.49 36.29 18.56
C SER A 575 -20.94 34.90 18.21
N PRO A 576 -21.68 34.08 17.44
CA PRO A 576 -21.14 32.78 17.01
C PRO A 576 -19.93 32.95 16.10
N PRO A 577 -19.06 31.93 15.96
CA PRO A 577 -17.93 31.96 15.03
C PRO A 577 -18.37 32.31 13.60
N GLU A 578 -17.51 32.98 12.85
CA GLU A 578 -17.85 33.46 11.51
C GLU A 578 -17.71 32.35 10.46
N ASP A 579 -16.80 31.38 10.67
CA ASP A 579 -16.52 30.29 9.72
C ASP A 579 -15.98 29.03 10.48
N ALA A 580 -16.13 27.87 9.86
CA ALA A 580 -15.55 26.62 10.38
C ALA A 580 -14.80 25.87 9.27
N VAL A 581 -13.66 25.26 9.63
CA VAL A 581 -12.90 24.35 8.78
C VAL A 581 -12.89 22.96 9.41
N VAL A 582 -13.27 21.94 8.66
CA VAL A 582 -13.34 20.55 9.13
C VAL A 582 -12.48 19.67 8.23
N CYS A 583 -11.47 19.04 8.82
CA CYS A 583 -10.56 18.12 8.11
C CYS A 583 -11.06 16.69 8.21
N THR A 584 -11.09 15.96 7.09
CA THR A 584 -11.69 14.61 6.99
C THR A 584 -10.73 13.47 7.33
N SER A 585 -9.59 13.70 7.93
CA SER A 585 -8.55 12.69 8.16
C SER A 585 -9.09 11.27 8.40
N ASP A 586 -8.58 10.30 7.64
CA ASP A 586 -8.82 8.84 7.79
C ASP A 586 -10.29 8.37 7.67
N VAL A 587 -11.17 9.12 6.98
CA VAL A 587 -12.61 8.77 6.87
C VAL A 587 -12.86 7.45 6.12
N ASP A 588 -11.92 6.92 5.39
CA ASP A 588 -11.96 5.61 4.74
C ASP A 588 -12.01 4.44 5.73
N HIS A 589 -11.63 4.66 7.00
CA HIS A 589 -11.79 3.70 8.09
C HIS A 589 -13.20 3.67 8.69
N LEU A 590 -14.05 4.64 8.37
CA LEU A 590 -15.41 4.71 8.87
C LEU A 590 -16.36 3.77 8.10
N THR A 591 -17.35 3.23 8.78
CA THR A 591 -18.43 2.53 8.08
C THR A 591 -19.30 3.52 7.30
N GLU A 592 -19.90 3.07 6.18
CA GLU A 592 -20.83 3.91 5.41
C GLU A 592 -21.95 4.52 6.26
N THR A 593 -22.46 3.77 7.26
CA THR A 593 -23.51 4.23 8.14
C THR A 593 -23.04 5.35 9.06
N THR A 594 -21.85 5.22 9.63
CA THR A 594 -21.25 6.25 10.50
C THR A 594 -20.97 7.50 9.68
N LEU A 595 -20.33 7.34 8.52
CA LEU A 595 -19.98 8.45 7.65
C LEU A 595 -21.24 9.26 7.23
N ARG A 596 -22.32 8.59 6.82
CA ARG A 596 -23.58 9.29 6.47
C ARG A 596 -24.20 10.03 7.67
N SER A 597 -24.12 9.47 8.87
CA SER A 597 -24.60 10.13 10.09
C SER A 597 -23.77 11.38 10.40
N ASP A 598 -22.47 11.28 10.31
CA ASP A 598 -21.56 12.39 10.57
C ASP A 598 -21.75 13.52 9.56
N LEU A 599 -21.91 13.20 8.27
CA LEU A 599 -22.18 14.18 7.22
C LEU A 599 -23.53 14.90 7.39
N GLU A 600 -24.56 14.22 7.88
CA GLU A 600 -25.84 14.86 8.21
C GLU A 600 -25.67 15.86 9.36
N SER A 601 -24.94 15.50 10.41
CA SER A 601 -24.65 16.39 11.55
C SER A 601 -23.78 17.58 11.13
N LEU A 602 -22.83 17.36 10.20
CA LEU A 602 -22.00 18.42 9.63
C LEU A 602 -22.84 19.44 8.82
N ARG A 603 -23.82 18.97 8.05
CA ARG A 603 -24.74 19.82 7.33
C ARG A 603 -25.60 20.67 8.28
N ILE A 604 -26.03 20.09 9.42
CA ILE A 604 -26.74 20.84 10.46
C ILE A 604 -25.86 21.95 11.03
N LEU A 605 -24.56 21.68 11.20
CA LEU A 605 -23.60 22.70 11.66
C LEU A 605 -23.43 23.83 10.62
N ASP A 606 -23.41 23.50 9.33
CA ASP A 606 -23.31 24.48 8.23
C ASP A 606 -24.52 25.43 8.16
N ASP A 607 -25.71 24.97 8.61
CA ASP A 607 -26.89 25.84 8.72
C ASP A 607 -26.69 26.97 9.75
N ALA A 608 -25.78 26.81 10.71
CA ALA A 608 -25.51 27.80 11.74
C ALA A 608 -24.29 28.68 11.42
N ILE A 609 -23.21 28.09 10.91
CA ILE A 609 -21.97 28.79 10.49
C ILE A 609 -21.47 28.14 9.20
N PRO A 610 -20.96 28.91 8.25
CA PRO A 610 -20.38 28.33 7.03
C PRO A 610 -19.28 27.32 7.34
N VAL A 611 -19.38 26.12 6.75
CA VAL A 611 -18.38 25.06 6.92
C VAL A 611 -17.62 24.88 5.64
N THR A 612 -16.28 24.87 5.77
CA THR A 612 -15.37 24.43 4.71
C THR A 612 -14.82 23.05 5.08
N VAL A 613 -15.18 22.02 4.34
CA VAL A 613 -14.59 20.69 4.49
C VAL A 613 -13.28 20.62 3.72
N VAL A 614 -12.22 20.12 4.35
CA VAL A 614 -10.89 19.90 3.74
C VAL A 614 -10.58 18.42 3.70
N THR A 615 -10.12 17.93 2.55
CA THR A 615 -9.84 16.50 2.32
C THR A 615 -8.69 16.30 1.35
N THR A 616 -8.14 15.10 1.31
CA THR A 616 -7.20 14.67 0.25
C THR A 616 -7.96 14.12 -0.97
N SER A 617 -7.28 14.04 -2.11
CA SER A 617 -7.85 13.43 -3.32
C SER A 617 -8.24 11.96 -3.12
N GLU A 618 -7.53 11.22 -2.29
CA GLU A 618 -7.83 9.81 -1.97
C GLU A 618 -9.11 9.68 -1.16
N GLN A 619 -9.23 10.49 -0.13
CA GLN A 619 -10.43 10.51 0.72
C GLN A 619 -11.63 11.07 -0.03
N ALA A 620 -11.45 12.08 -0.91
CA ALA A 620 -12.51 12.57 -1.78
C ALA A 620 -13.01 11.48 -2.75
N ALA A 621 -12.11 10.65 -3.27
CA ALA A 621 -12.50 9.51 -4.10
C ALA A 621 -13.30 8.48 -3.29
N HIS A 622 -12.88 8.17 -2.07
CA HIS A 622 -13.64 7.29 -1.16
C HIS A 622 -15.03 7.86 -0.84
N LEU A 623 -15.13 9.15 -0.47
CA LEU A 623 -16.40 9.83 -0.25
C LEU A 623 -17.29 9.77 -1.49
N GLY A 624 -16.72 9.97 -2.67
CA GLY A 624 -17.41 9.86 -3.95
C GLY A 624 -17.98 8.45 -4.19
N ASP A 625 -17.22 7.41 -3.87
CA ASP A 625 -17.66 6.02 -4.00
C ASP A 625 -18.82 5.67 -3.05
N VAL A 626 -18.87 6.29 -1.88
CA VAL A 626 -19.90 6.06 -0.87
C VAL A 626 -21.16 6.90 -1.11
N LEU A 627 -20.99 8.15 -1.53
CA LEU A 627 -22.09 9.13 -1.58
C LEU A 627 -22.68 9.30 -2.97
N LEU A 628 -21.85 9.29 -4.02
CA LEU A 628 -22.28 9.62 -5.38
C LEU A 628 -22.75 8.37 -6.11
N SER A 629 -23.99 8.38 -6.59
CA SER A 629 -24.52 7.32 -7.46
C SER A 629 -24.07 7.58 -8.90
N GLY A 630 -23.24 6.72 -9.46
CA GLY A 630 -22.85 6.83 -10.87
C GLY A 630 -21.52 6.13 -11.20
N GLU A 631 -20.89 6.49 -12.30
CA GLU A 631 -19.64 5.87 -12.77
C GLU A 631 -18.51 6.09 -11.76
N ARG A 632 -18.09 5.02 -11.11
CA ARG A 632 -16.96 4.99 -10.17
C ARG A 632 -15.66 5.39 -10.88
N GLY A 633 -14.91 6.32 -10.29
CA GLY A 633 -13.52 6.58 -10.64
C GLY A 633 -13.25 7.37 -11.94
N LYS A 634 -14.23 8.13 -12.49
CA LYS A 634 -14.07 8.80 -13.81
C LYS A 634 -14.25 10.32 -13.81
N ARG A 635 -14.37 10.96 -12.65
CA ARG A 635 -14.55 12.41 -12.61
C ARG A 635 -13.24 13.12 -12.39
N ALA A 636 -13.02 14.24 -13.07
CA ALA A 636 -11.91 15.15 -12.75
C ALA A 636 -12.10 15.71 -11.33
N LEU A 637 -11.01 16.05 -10.67
CA LEU A 637 -11.00 16.51 -9.28
C LEU A 637 -11.97 17.67 -9.02
N PRO A 638 -12.08 18.72 -9.89
CA PRO A 638 -13.06 19.78 -9.72
C PRO A 638 -14.49 19.26 -9.70
N ALA A 639 -14.86 18.41 -10.65
CA ALA A 639 -16.22 17.86 -10.74
C ALA A 639 -16.55 16.92 -9.56
N THR A 640 -15.54 16.28 -8.99
CA THR A 640 -15.70 15.46 -7.77
C THR A 640 -15.96 16.36 -6.58
N ALA A 641 -15.16 17.41 -6.40
CA ALA A 641 -15.32 18.38 -5.31
C ALA A 641 -16.68 19.07 -5.33
N GLU A 642 -17.13 19.55 -6.51
CA GLU A 642 -18.46 20.14 -6.71
C GLU A 642 -19.58 19.17 -6.35
N SER A 643 -19.48 17.92 -6.86
CA SER A 643 -20.52 16.92 -6.59
C SER A 643 -20.57 16.54 -5.10
N LEU A 644 -19.44 16.48 -4.42
CA LEU A 644 -19.40 16.21 -2.98
C LEU A 644 -19.90 17.38 -2.16
N GLN A 645 -19.55 18.62 -2.54
CA GLN A 645 -20.05 19.82 -1.89
C GLN A 645 -21.58 19.89 -1.96
N GLU A 646 -22.18 19.63 -3.15
CA GLU A 646 -23.63 19.61 -3.34
C GLU A 646 -24.31 18.46 -2.56
N GLU A 647 -23.76 17.23 -2.61
CA GLU A 647 -24.36 16.06 -1.98
C GLU A 647 -24.28 16.13 -0.45
N ILE A 648 -23.17 16.59 0.10
CA ILE A 648 -23.00 16.80 1.54
C ILE A 648 -23.82 18.00 1.99
N GLY A 649 -23.91 19.04 1.19
CA GLY A 649 -24.66 20.24 1.45
C GLY A 649 -23.94 21.19 2.42
N VAL A 650 -22.63 21.35 2.27
CA VAL A 650 -21.78 22.28 3.01
C VAL A 650 -21.47 23.52 2.17
N SER A 651 -21.08 24.61 2.83
CA SER A 651 -20.79 25.87 2.17
C SER A 651 -19.63 25.75 1.20
N ARG A 652 -18.57 25.01 1.57
CA ARG A 652 -17.38 24.80 0.72
C ARG A 652 -16.77 23.41 0.92
N PHE A 653 -16.14 22.90 -0.14
CA PHE A 653 -15.43 21.62 -0.11
C PHE A 653 -14.07 21.75 -0.81
N ALA A 654 -12.99 21.66 -0.03
CA ALA A 654 -11.63 21.79 -0.50
C ALA A 654 -10.98 20.42 -0.62
N VAL A 655 -10.36 20.14 -1.76
CA VAL A 655 -9.61 18.91 -2.00
C VAL A 655 -8.17 19.26 -2.35
N THR A 656 -7.22 18.63 -1.67
CA THR A 656 -5.79 18.81 -1.99
C THR A 656 -5.16 17.51 -2.48
N SER A 657 -4.19 17.63 -3.36
CA SER A 657 -3.35 16.54 -3.86
C SER A 657 -1.93 17.03 -4.14
N ALA A 658 -1.03 16.11 -4.46
CA ALA A 658 0.32 16.46 -4.86
C ALA A 658 0.38 17.33 -6.14
N LYS A 659 -0.64 17.28 -6.99
CA LYS A 659 -0.66 17.94 -8.32
C LYS A 659 -1.43 19.23 -8.34
N GLU A 660 -2.59 19.22 -7.72
CA GLU A 660 -3.54 20.31 -7.76
C GLU A 660 -4.42 20.31 -6.52
N SER A 661 -4.92 21.49 -6.18
CA SER A 661 -5.95 21.66 -5.16
C SER A 661 -7.16 22.34 -5.76
N VAL A 662 -8.33 22.01 -5.22
CA VAL A 662 -9.63 22.53 -5.68
C VAL A 662 -10.41 23.00 -4.48
N LEU A 663 -11.14 24.10 -4.62
CA LEU A 663 -12.13 24.59 -3.66
C LEU A 663 -13.46 24.77 -4.40
N ALA A 664 -14.39 23.88 -4.13
CA ALA A 664 -15.78 24.01 -4.57
C ALA A 664 -16.53 24.89 -3.58
N GLY A 665 -17.12 25.95 -4.07
CA GLY A 665 -17.88 26.92 -3.30
C GLY A 665 -19.28 27.16 -3.91
N PRO A 666 -20.05 28.13 -3.36
CA PRO A 666 -21.45 28.34 -3.76
C PRO A 666 -21.61 28.91 -5.18
N ASP A 667 -20.60 29.59 -5.70
CA ASP A 667 -20.69 30.28 -7.00
C ASP A 667 -19.97 29.49 -8.11
N GLU A 668 -18.67 29.21 -7.93
CA GLU A 668 -17.81 28.55 -8.91
C GLU A 668 -16.67 27.83 -8.21
N SER A 669 -16.27 26.67 -8.73
CA SER A 669 -15.08 25.98 -8.18
C SER A 669 -13.80 26.63 -8.68
N GLN A 670 -12.83 26.74 -7.79
CA GLN A 670 -11.49 27.25 -8.04
C GLN A 670 -10.49 26.11 -8.10
N ARG A 671 -9.50 26.19 -8.96
CA ARG A 671 -8.44 25.20 -9.09
C ARG A 671 -7.06 25.87 -9.10
N ILE A 672 -6.11 25.27 -8.41
CA ILE A 672 -4.72 25.69 -8.44
C ILE A 672 -3.80 24.49 -8.62
N ARG A 673 -2.79 24.61 -9.46
CA ARG A 673 -1.71 23.64 -9.53
C ARG A 673 -0.75 23.81 -8.37
N SER A 674 -0.38 22.69 -7.72
CA SER A 674 0.59 22.69 -6.64
C SER A 674 1.98 23.11 -7.16
N ALA A 675 2.72 23.87 -6.36
CA ALA A 675 4.09 24.19 -6.68
C ALA A 675 4.97 22.93 -6.73
N LEU A 676 5.90 22.87 -7.68
CA LEU A 676 6.90 21.83 -7.72
C LEU A 676 7.88 22.01 -6.56
N ILE A 677 8.02 21.00 -5.74
CA ILE A 677 9.00 20.95 -4.65
C ILE A 677 10.14 20.03 -5.07
N SER A 678 11.36 20.59 -5.15
CA SER A 678 12.57 19.91 -5.66
C SER A 678 13.20 19.06 -4.61
N ASP A 679 12.81 18.31 -3.86
CA ASP A 679 13.31 17.49 -2.76
C ASP A 679 12.31 17.59 -1.60
N PRO A 680 11.13 16.99 -1.76
CA PRO A 680 10.14 17.06 -0.70
C PRO A 680 10.71 16.33 0.52
N ALA A 681 10.94 17.08 1.58
CA ALA A 681 11.16 16.45 2.86
C ALA A 681 9.88 15.69 3.25
N GLU A 682 10.03 14.59 3.89
CA GLU A 682 9.07 13.55 4.26
C GLU A 682 7.56 13.87 4.19
N GLU A 683 6.78 12.93 3.67
CA GLU A 683 5.33 12.97 3.69
C GLU A 683 4.78 12.86 5.12
N GLY A 684 3.91 13.78 5.48
CA GLY A 684 3.16 13.80 6.73
C GLY A 684 2.66 15.22 7.01
N THR A 685 1.41 15.39 7.41
CA THR A 685 0.82 16.69 7.80
C THR A 685 0.61 17.74 6.69
N PHE A 686 0.80 17.40 5.41
CA PHE A 686 0.50 18.30 4.30
C PHE A 686 -0.95 18.78 4.31
N GLU A 687 -1.88 17.91 4.62
CA GLU A 687 -3.31 18.18 4.74
C GLU A 687 -3.63 19.16 5.87
N ASP A 688 -2.98 19.02 7.02
CA ASP A 688 -3.17 19.93 8.15
C ASP A 688 -2.67 21.34 7.83
N HIS A 689 -1.53 21.45 7.17
CA HIS A 689 -0.99 22.77 6.74
C HIS A 689 -1.85 23.38 5.63
N PHE A 690 -2.41 22.57 4.73
CA PHE A 690 -3.38 23.05 3.77
C PHE A 690 -4.65 23.57 4.48
N SER A 691 -5.16 22.82 5.46
CA SER A 691 -6.29 23.24 6.31
C SER A 691 -6.00 24.54 7.04
N ALA A 692 -4.78 24.71 7.56
CA ALA A 692 -4.37 25.95 8.22
C ALA A 692 -4.39 27.16 7.27
N GLY A 693 -3.89 26.98 6.04
CA GLY A 693 -3.94 28.01 5.03
C GLY A 693 -5.35 28.35 4.56
N ILE A 694 -6.24 27.33 4.44
CA ILE A 694 -7.68 27.57 4.20
C ILE A 694 -8.30 28.34 5.37
N ALA A 695 -8.04 27.96 6.61
CA ALA A 695 -8.53 28.63 7.79
C ALA A 695 -8.09 30.11 7.83
N LEU A 696 -6.80 30.35 7.53
CA LEU A 696 -6.26 31.71 7.46
C LEU A 696 -6.95 32.53 6.37
N GLY A 697 -7.19 31.97 5.18
CA GLY A 697 -7.91 32.64 4.10
C GLY A 697 -9.36 32.97 4.47
N ARG A 698 -10.04 32.07 5.21
CA ARG A 698 -11.42 32.26 5.65
C ARG A 698 -11.53 33.36 6.71
N VAL A 699 -10.66 33.31 7.71
CA VAL A 699 -10.70 34.30 8.82
C VAL A 699 -10.32 35.73 8.34
N GLU A 700 -9.45 35.84 7.35
CA GLU A 700 -9.12 37.12 6.71
C GLU A 700 -10.15 37.57 5.65
N ASN A 701 -11.26 36.82 5.49
CA ASN A 701 -12.30 37.10 4.51
C ASN A 701 -11.79 37.24 3.07
N LEU A 702 -10.77 36.45 2.70
CA LEU A 702 -10.24 36.43 1.34
C LEU A 702 -11.23 35.76 0.38
N SER A 703 -11.13 36.06 -0.90
CA SER A 703 -11.88 35.35 -1.95
C SER A 703 -11.56 33.84 -1.92
N ASP A 704 -12.46 33.00 -2.45
CA ASP A 704 -12.25 31.57 -2.53
C ASP A 704 -10.98 31.24 -3.37
N THR A 705 -10.70 32.05 -4.40
CA THR A 705 -9.46 32.01 -5.19
C THR A 705 -8.21 32.19 -4.30
N SER A 706 -8.20 33.25 -3.51
CA SER A 706 -7.06 33.58 -2.63
C SER A 706 -6.94 32.60 -1.46
N THR A 707 -8.07 32.14 -0.92
CA THR A 707 -8.11 31.11 0.13
C THR A 707 -7.47 29.81 -0.35
N LEU A 708 -7.81 29.35 -1.57
CA LEU A 708 -7.22 28.17 -2.16
C LEU A 708 -5.71 28.31 -2.41
N ALA A 709 -5.30 29.46 -2.96
CA ALA A 709 -3.89 29.76 -3.21
C ALA A 709 -3.08 29.79 -1.91
N LEU A 710 -3.65 30.36 -0.85
CA LEU A 710 -3.05 30.41 0.47
C LEU A 710 -2.89 29.01 1.09
N GLY A 711 -3.94 28.16 1.00
CA GLY A 711 -3.87 26.77 1.42
C GLY A 711 -2.75 25.99 0.75
N SER A 712 -2.66 26.12 -0.59
CA SER A 712 -1.60 25.47 -1.38
C SER A 712 -0.20 26.00 -1.03
N ALA A 713 -0.06 27.31 -0.79
CA ALA A 713 1.22 27.92 -0.46
C ALA A 713 1.74 27.49 0.92
N VAL A 714 0.88 27.50 1.96
CA VAL A 714 1.23 27.08 3.33
C VAL A 714 1.65 25.60 3.36
N ALA A 715 0.89 24.74 2.70
CA ALA A 715 1.20 23.32 2.62
C ALA A 715 2.50 23.05 1.84
N SER A 716 2.70 23.75 0.72
CA SER A 716 3.92 23.59 -0.10
C SER A 716 5.15 24.14 0.60
N TYR A 717 5.01 25.22 1.35
CA TYR A 717 6.09 25.76 2.19
C TYR A 717 6.53 24.74 3.22
N PHE A 718 5.59 24.20 3.99
CA PHE A 718 5.90 23.18 4.99
C PHE A 718 6.56 21.95 4.37
N LYS A 719 6.04 21.46 3.23
CA LYS A 719 6.62 20.32 2.52
C LYS A 719 8.09 20.55 2.14
N GLN A 720 8.44 21.77 1.80
CA GLN A 720 9.80 22.13 1.39
C GLN A 720 10.76 22.34 2.56
N TYR A 721 10.31 23.02 3.62
CA TYR A 721 11.19 23.52 4.68
C TYR A 721 11.04 22.76 6.02
N GLN A 722 9.96 21.99 6.20
CA GLN A 722 9.59 21.30 7.45
C GLN A 722 9.53 22.27 8.65
N GLU A 723 9.13 23.49 8.37
CA GLU A 723 8.98 24.56 9.34
C GLU A 723 7.62 25.23 9.18
N THR A 724 7.01 25.66 10.28
CA THR A 724 5.76 26.39 10.27
C THR A 724 6.00 27.80 9.70
N PRO A 725 5.32 28.21 8.62
CA PRO A 725 5.57 29.50 7.99
C PRO A 725 5.02 30.67 8.81
N SER A 726 5.80 31.74 8.91
CA SER A 726 5.27 33.04 9.29
C SER A 726 4.54 33.70 8.11
N LEU A 727 3.78 34.76 8.37
CA LEU A 727 3.12 35.54 7.30
C LEU A 727 4.12 36.07 6.27
N GLY A 728 5.34 36.45 6.72
CA GLY A 728 6.42 36.87 5.84
C GLY A 728 6.94 35.77 4.94
N ASP A 729 7.05 34.56 5.47
CA ASP A 729 7.46 33.36 4.72
C ASP A 729 6.41 32.99 3.67
N ILE A 730 5.12 33.01 4.03
CA ILE A 730 4.01 32.77 3.10
C ILE A 730 4.05 33.78 1.93
N ARG A 731 4.23 35.05 2.22
CA ARG A 731 4.35 36.09 1.19
C ARG A 731 5.54 35.85 0.28
N THR A 732 6.71 35.59 0.84
CA THR A 732 7.91 35.26 0.08
C THR A 732 7.72 34.01 -0.79
N PHE A 733 7.02 33.01 -0.27
CA PHE A 733 6.71 31.82 -1.04
C PHE A 733 5.76 32.09 -2.20
N LEU A 734 4.71 32.87 -1.98
CA LEU A 734 3.80 33.32 -3.03
C LEU A 734 4.52 34.16 -4.09
N ASP A 735 5.50 35.03 -3.70
CA ASP A 735 6.29 35.82 -4.63
C ASP A 735 7.17 34.96 -5.55
N THR A 736 7.61 33.82 -5.09
CA THR A 736 8.46 32.88 -5.84
C THR A 736 7.70 31.66 -6.39
N TYR A 737 6.37 31.63 -6.25
CA TYR A 737 5.56 30.48 -6.67
C TYR A 737 5.66 30.23 -8.17
N GLU A 738 5.64 31.28 -9.00
CA GLU A 738 5.77 31.20 -10.45
C GLU A 738 7.09 30.55 -10.88
N ASP A 739 8.18 30.85 -10.18
CA ASP A 739 9.52 30.34 -10.50
C ASP A 739 9.68 28.84 -10.22
N ARG A 740 8.74 28.24 -9.48
CA ARG A 740 8.80 26.84 -9.07
C ARG A 740 8.24 25.89 -10.11
N GLY A 741 7.41 26.37 -11.05
CA GLY A 741 6.68 25.53 -12.00
C GLY A 741 5.59 24.69 -11.34
N SER A 742 4.91 23.86 -12.14
CA SER A 742 3.86 22.95 -11.64
C SER A 742 4.44 21.62 -11.16
N ALA A 743 3.86 21.09 -10.11
CA ALA A 743 4.17 19.77 -9.56
C ALA A 743 3.71 18.64 -10.50
#